data_27848ba023fef7062c51d1703be24d54
#
_entry.id   27848ba023fef7062c51d1703be24d54
#
_cell.length_a   1.000
_cell.length_b   1.000
_cell.length_c   1.000
_cell.angle_alpha   90.00
_cell.angle_beta   90.00
_cell.angle_gamma   90.00
#
_symmetry.space_group_name_H-M   'P 1'
#
loop_
_entity.id
_entity.type
_entity.pdbx_description
1 polymer ?
#
loop_
_entity_poly.entity_id
_entity_poly.type
_entity_poly.pdbx_seq_one_letter_code
_entity_poly.pdbx_strand_id
1 'polypeptide(L)'
;MNRFIMANSQQCIGCHACEVACVMAHNDEQHVLSKRHFHPRITVLNSGAQNSPVTCHHCENAPCALSCPNGAISKRDDSVQVNQQKCIGCKACVVACPFGTMEIIVTPLDNGSAKASAYKCDLCLTRPQGPACIENCPADVLMLATPDVLDNLAKSRRQRTARLEAQPWHSEAVSEETAPTKLQQMHNTPPRGEPDKLAAEERVGHFNEIYLPFRTEQARREASRCLKCGEHSICEWTCPLHNHIPQWIERINAGDILGAVELSHQTNCLPEITGRVCPQDRLCEGACTVRDASGSVTIGNLERYISDQALALGWRPDMSGVSSVGKRVAIIGAGPAGLACADVLVRSGVSVTVYDRHPEIGGLLTFGIPAFKLDKSLLARRREIFTAMGVHFELNCDVGSDVSLSQLQTDYDALFIGVGTYRSMKAGIPHEDAPGVYDALPFLVGNTRHVMGLDATANEPFIDTRGLNVVVLGGGDTAMDCVRTALRHGAAKVTCAYRRDEANMPGSKKEVKNAKEEGAAFEFNVQPVELTLAADGKVNGIRMLRTRMGEPDAQGRRRPVPVEGSEFVMPADAVIMAFGFNPHAMPWLESQGVNTDDWGRIIASVESRYRYQTSNPQIFAGGDAVRGADLVVTAMAEGRHAARGILDWLEVSVPKMH
;
A
#
# COMPACT_ATOMS: atom_id res chain seq x y z
N MET A 1 -32.20 -11.45 -29.20
CA MET A 1 -32.07 -11.15 -27.77
C MET A 1 -30.66 -10.61 -27.53
N ASN A 2 -30.53 -9.52 -26.81
CA ASN A 2 -29.24 -8.99 -26.48
C ASN A 2 -28.48 -9.93 -25.52
N ARG A 3 -27.17 -10.05 -25.72
CA ARG A 3 -26.28 -10.80 -24.83
C ARG A 3 -26.01 -10.00 -23.57
N PHE A 4 -25.88 -10.65 -22.45
CA PHE A 4 -25.48 -10.03 -21.17
C PHE A 4 -24.76 -11.03 -20.28
N ILE A 5 -24.10 -10.53 -19.25
CA ILE A 5 -23.44 -11.40 -18.25
C ILE A 5 -24.44 -11.73 -17.16
N MET A 6 -24.60 -13.01 -16.87
CA MET A 6 -25.40 -13.50 -15.74
C MET A 6 -24.48 -14.16 -14.70
N ALA A 7 -24.91 -14.12 -13.45
CA ALA A 7 -24.16 -14.67 -12.32
C ALA A 7 -24.97 -15.67 -11.51
N ASN A 8 -24.31 -16.75 -11.07
CA ASN A 8 -24.85 -17.60 -10.01
C ASN A 8 -24.40 -17.05 -8.63
N SER A 9 -25.19 -16.15 -8.07
CA SER A 9 -24.89 -15.49 -6.81
C SER A 9 -24.78 -16.44 -5.62
N GLN A 10 -25.40 -17.64 -5.66
CA GLN A 10 -25.34 -18.63 -4.58
C GLN A 10 -23.94 -19.25 -4.42
N GLN A 11 -23.13 -19.22 -5.47
CA GLN A 11 -21.77 -19.78 -5.47
C GLN A 11 -20.69 -18.67 -5.52
N CYS A 12 -21.09 -17.40 -5.55
CA CYS A 12 -20.15 -16.29 -5.57
C CYS A 12 -19.45 -16.13 -4.22
N ILE A 13 -18.11 -16.17 -4.23
CA ILE A 13 -17.27 -16.04 -3.03
C ILE A 13 -16.92 -14.58 -2.69
N GLY A 14 -17.35 -13.59 -3.49
CA GLY A 14 -17.05 -12.18 -3.23
C GLY A 14 -15.57 -11.79 -3.39
N CYS A 15 -14.82 -12.48 -4.23
CA CYS A 15 -13.36 -12.28 -4.36
C CYS A 15 -12.95 -11.04 -5.18
N HIS A 16 -13.90 -10.34 -5.81
CA HIS A 16 -13.68 -9.16 -6.67
C HIS A 16 -12.73 -9.37 -7.88
N ALA A 17 -12.28 -10.60 -8.18
CA ALA A 17 -11.42 -10.88 -9.33
C ALA A 17 -12.04 -10.43 -10.67
N CYS A 18 -13.36 -10.52 -10.81
CA CYS A 18 -14.09 -10.04 -11.98
C CYS A 18 -14.01 -8.50 -12.16
N GLU A 19 -14.01 -7.74 -11.06
CA GLU A 19 -13.83 -6.29 -11.09
C GLU A 19 -12.41 -5.94 -11.53
N VAL A 20 -11.40 -6.57 -10.94
CA VAL A 20 -9.99 -6.36 -11.30
C VAL A 20 -9.75 -6.73 -12.76
N ALA A 21 -10.20 -7.89 -13.20
CA ALA A 21 -10.09 -8.33 -14.60
C ALA A 21 -10.78 -7.37 -15.57
N CYS A 22 -11.94 -6.80 -15.18
CA CYS A 22 -12.64 -5.80 -15.98
C CYS A 22 -11.79 -4.53 -16.12
N VAL A 23 -11.19 -4.02 -15.04
CA VAL A 23 -10.31 -2.85 -15.09
C VAL A 23 -9.09 -3.12 -15.95
N MET A 24 -8.43 -4.27 -15.75
CA MET A 24 -7.26 -4.67 -16.55
C MET A 24 -7.55 -4.74 -18.04
N ALA A 25 -8.70 -5.31 -18.42
CA ALA A 25 -9.10 -5.45 -19.82
C ALA A 25 -9.47 -4.10 -20.51
N HIS A 26 -9.69 -3.05 -19.75
CA HIS A 26 -10.06 -1.71 -20.24
C HIS A 26 -9.01 -0.65 -19.91
N ASN A 27 -7.88 -1.03 -19.34
CA ASN A 27 -6.76 -0.14 -19.11
C ASN A 27 -5.82 -0.22 -20.32
N ASP A 28 -5.60 0.88 -20.99
CA ASP A 28 -4.54 1.00 -21.96
C ASP A 28 -3.19 1.06 -21.21
N GLU A 29 -2.16 0.45 -21.74
CA GLU A 29 -0.83 0.33 -21.13
C GLU A 29 -0.19 1.69 -20.74
N GLN A 30 -0.79 2.80 -21.16
CA GLN A 30 -0.33 4.15 -20.88
C GLN A 30 -0.67 4.62 -19.46
N HIS A 31 -1.69 4.04 -18.80
CA HIS A 31 -2.13 4.45 -17.48
C HIS A 31 -1.59 3.53 -16.38
N VAL A 32 -0.98 4.12 -15.35
CA VAL A 32 -0.59 3.38 -14.16
C VAL A 32 -1.83 2.95 -13.40
N LEU A 33 -1.93 1.67 -13.10
CA LEU A 33 -2.99 1.12 -12.29
C LEU A 33 -2.96 1.75 -10.88
N SER A 34 -4.02 2.46 -10.54
CA SER A 34 -4.16 3.11 -9.22
C SER A 34 -5.61 3.10 -8.78
N LYS A 35 -5.88 3.38 -7.52
CA LYS A 35 -7.25 3.49 -7.00
C LYS A 35 -8.08 4.54 -7.75
N ARG A 36 -7.46 5.57 -8.33
CA ARG A 36 -8.14 6.59 -9.13
C ARG A 36 -8.64 6.07 -10.47
N HIS A 37 -8.03 5.01 -11.01
CA HIS A 37 -8.36 4.38 -12.29
C HIS A 37 -9.13 3.08 -12.11
N PHE A 38 -9.54 2.75 -10.89
CA PHE A 38 -10.33 1.55 -10.62
C PHE A 38 -11.81 1.80 -10.89
N HIS A 39 -12.21 1.66 -12.16
CA HIS A 39 -13.60 1.83 -12.63
C HIS A 39 -14.09 0.55 -13.32
N PRO A 40 -14.36 -0.53 -12.55
CA PRO A 40 -14.90 -1.76 -13.14
C PRO A 40 -16.33 -1.55 -13.65
N ARG A 41 -16.68 -2.21 -14.73
CA ARG A 41 -18.02 -2.18 -15.33
C ARG A 41 -18.92 -3.33 -14.84
N ILE A 42 -18.46 -4.04 -13.84
CA ILE A 42 -19.12 -5.06 -13.04
C ILE A 42 -18.80 -4.77 -11.58
N THR A 43 -19.78 -4.92 -10.69
CA THR A 43 -19.59 -4.62 -9.25
C THR A 43 -20.10 -5.78 -8.42
N VAL A 44 -19.30 -6.25 -7.48
CA VAL A 44 -19.69 -7.30 -6.53
C VAL A 44 -20.30 -6.64 -5.30
N LEU A 45 -21.58 -6.90 -5.07
CA LEU A 45 -22.32 -6.41 -3.91
C LEU A 45 -22.42 -7.52 -2.85
N ASN A 46 -22.14 -7.18 -1.60
CA ASN A 46 -22.36 -8.05 -0.45
C ASN A 46 -23.65 -7.65 0.25
N SER A 47 -24.64 -8.55 0.27
CA SER A 47 -25.94 -8.36 0.94
C SER A 47 -25.99 -8.97 2.34
N GLY A 48 -24.86 -9.36 2.92
CA GLY A 48 -24.74 -10.06 4.20
C GLY A 48 -25.00 -11.57 4.11
N ALA A 49 -25.99 -11.99 3.33
CA ALA A 49 -26.32 -13.41 3.15
C ALA A 49 -25.62 -14.03 1.92
N GLN A 50 -25.35 -13.22 0.91
CA GLN A 50 -24.68 -13.68 -0.32
C GLN A 50 -23.99 -12.54 -1.06
N ASN A 51 -23.02 -12.89 -1.89
CA ASN A 51 -22.35 -11.96 -2.80
C ASN A 51 -23.01 -12.03 -4.17
N SER A 52 -23.18 -10.88 -4.83
CA SER A 52 -23.82 -10.81 -6.13
C SER A 52 -23.05 -9.88 -7.08
N PRO A 53 -22.45 -10.42 -8.14
CA PRO A 53 -21.92 -9.61 -9.23
C PRO A 53 -23.06 -8.94 -10.00
N VAL A 54 -23.03 -7.62 -10.13
CA VAL A 54 -24.02 -6.80 -10.84
C VAL A 54 -23.35 -6.10 -12.01
N THR A 55 -23.98 -6.19 -13.18
CA THR A 55 -23.48 -5.54 -14.41
C THR A 55 -24.63 -5.14 -15.32
N CYS A 56 -24.34 -4.48 -16.45
CA CYS A 56 -25.35 -4.05 -17.41
C CYS A 56 -26.11 -5.25 -18.00
N HIS A 57 -27.44 -5.17 -17.99
CA HIS A 57 -28.33 -6.20 -18.56
C HIS A 57 -28.51 -6.09 -20.07
N HIS A 58 -27.94 -5.09 -20.73
CA HIS A 58 -28.09 -4.86 -22.18
C HIS A 58 -29.53 -4.95 -22.66
N CYS A 59 -30.46 -4.27 -21.95
CA CYS A 59 -31.92 -4.32 -22.14
C CYS A 59 -32.34 -4.23 -23.60
N GLU A 60 -33.38 -4.98 -24.02
CA GLU A 60 -33.89 -4.94 -25.39
C GLU A 60 -34.45 -3.55 -25.73
N ASN A 61 -35.22 -2.97 -24.83
CA ASN A 61 -35.73 -1.60 -24.93
C ASN A 61 -34.97 -0.73 -23.93
N ALA A 62 -33.71 -0.40 -24.26
CA ALA A 62 -32.75 0.21 -23.36
C ALA A 62 -33.14 1.64 -22.94
N PRO A 63 -33.59 1.90 -21.68
CA PRO A 63 -33.97 3.25 -21.24
C PRO A 63 -32.82 4.25 -21.38
N CYS A 64 -31.59 3.81 -21.14
CA CYS A 64 -30.39 4.63 -21.29
C CYS A 64 -30.14 5.09 -22.74
N ALA A 65 -30.48 4.27 -23.73
CA ALA A 65 -30.40 4.65 -25.16
C ALA A 65 -31.53 5.63 -25.54
N LEU A 66 -32.73 5.38 -25.06
CA LEU A 66 -33.89 6.23 -25.31
C LEU A 66 -33.75 7.63 -24.70
N SER A 67 -33.09 7.74 -23.56
CA SER A 67 -32.84 9.01 -22.86
C SER A 67 -31.62 9.77 -23.39
N CYS A 68 -30.80 9.18 -24.27
CA CYS A 68 -29.56 9.80 -24.74
C CYS A 68 -29.86 10.87 -25.82
N PRO A 69 -29.65 12.18 -25.55
CA PRO A 69 -30.10 13.26 -26.42
C PRO A 69 -29.36 13.32 -27.75
N ASN A 70 -28.14 12.79 -27.83
CA ASN A 70 -27.32 12.83 -29.05
C ASN A 70 -27.04 11.44 -29.65
N GLY A 71 -27.78 10.40 -29.20
CA GLY A 71 -27.68 9.05 -29.74
C GLY A 71 -26.32 8.39 -29.54
N ALA A 72 -25.59 8.78 -28.47
CA ALA A 72 -24.31 8.14 -28.12
C ALA A 72 -24.49 6.69 -27.66
N ILE A 73 -25.68 6.32 -27.19
CA ILE A 73 -25.97 4.95 -26.74
C ILE A 73 -26.89 4.31 -27.76
N SER A 74 -26.48 3.17 -28.29
CA SER A 74 -27.23 2.45 -29.33
C SER A 74 -27.03 0.94 -29.23
N LYS A 75 -27.97 0.17 -29.85
CA LYS A 75 -27.83 -1.27 -29.99
C LYS A 75 -26.81 -1.58 -31.09
N ARG A 76 -25.85 -2.43 -30.79
CA ARG A 76 -24.83 -2.91 -31.71
C ARG A 76 -24.32 -4.29 -31.27
N ASP A 77 -24.12 -5.20 -32.21
CA ASP A 77 -23.58 -6.54 -31.98
C ASP A 77 -24.30 -7.30 -30.85
N ASP A 78 -25.62 -7.33 -30.89
CA ASP A 78 -26.53 -7.91 -29.88
C ASP A 78 -26.25 -7.43 -28.44
N SER A 79 -25.91 -6.16 -28.33
CA SER A 79 -25.64 -5.49 -27.06
C SER A 79 -25.92 -3.99 -27.13
N VAL A 80 -26.04 -3.34 -25.98
CA VAL A 80 -26.18 -1.88 -25.91
C VAL A 80 -24.79 -1.29 -25.69
N GLN A 81 -24.34 -0.40 -26.58
CA GLN A 81 -22.98 0.15 -26.57
C GLN A 81 -22.98 1.69 -26.43
N VAL A 82 -21.92 2.24 -25.87
CA VAL A 82 -21.69 3.67 -25.75
C VAL A 82 -20.61 4.11 -26.74
N ASN A 83 -20.95 5.04 -27.63
CA ASN A 83 -19.97 5.71 -28.48
C ASN A 83 -19.36 6.89 -27.70
N GLN A 84 -18.13 6.75 -27.26
CA GLN A 84 -17.42 7.74 -26.44
C GLN A 84 -17.12 9.06 -27.20
N GLN A 85 -17.08 9.03 -28.52
CA GLN A 85 -16.87 10.25 -29.33
C GLN A 85 -18.13 11.13 -29.36
N LYS A 86 -19.34 10.49 -29.29
CA LYS A 86 -20.62 11.20 -29.26
C LYS A 86 -21.09 11.53 -27.86
N CYS A 87 -20.52 10.93 -26.83
CA CYS A 87 -20.93 11.14 -25.44
C CYS A 87 -20.53 12.54 -24.95
N ILE A 88 -21.50 13.30 -24.44
CA ILE A 88 -21.31 14.65 -23.89
C ILE A 88 -21.37 14.68 -22.35
N GLY A 89 -21.47 13.54 -21.69
CA GLY A 89 -21.47 13.44 -20.22
C GLY A 89 -22.72 14.04 -19.54
N CYS A 90 -23.85 14.14 -20.21
CA CYS A 90 -25.06 14.82 -19.72
C CYS A 90 -25.78 14.08 -18.56
N LYS A 91 -25.37 12.86 -18.22
CA LYS A 91 -25.88 12.03 -17.11
C LYS A 91 -27.30 11.48 -17.27
N ALA A 92 -28.04 11.78 -18.35
CA ALA A 92 -29.40 11.29 -18.57
C ALA A 92 -29.50 9.76 -18.51
N CYS A 93 -28.51 9.04 -19.02
CA CYS A 93 -28.42 7.59 -19.00
C CYS A 93 -28.26 6.99 -17.60
N VAL A 94 -27.60 7.71 -16.66
CA VAL A 94 -27.47 7.28 -15.27
C VAL A 94 -28.82 7.29 -14.56
N VAL A 95 -29.59 8.37 -14.75
CA VAL A 95 -30.92 8.52 -14.17
C VAL A 95 -31.90 7.51 -14.76
N ALA A 96 -31.77 7.21 -16.06
CA ALA A 96 -32.65 6.30 -16.76
C ALA A 96 -32.36 4.81 -16.51
N CYS A 97 -31.21 4.44 -16.01
CA CYS A 97 -30.83 3.04 -15.79
C CYS A 97 -31.55 2.44 -14.56
N PRO A 98 -32.47 1.46 -14.71
CA PRO A 98 -33.17 0.90 -13.56
C PRO A 98 -32.30 -0.01 -12.69
N PHE A 99 -31.12 -0.43 -13.18
CA PHE A 99 -30.19 -1.33 -12.48
C PHE A 99 -28.99 -0.60 -11.84
N GLY A 100 -28.87 0.72 -12.03
CA GLY A 100 -27.76 1.50 -11.48
C GLY A 100 -26.37 1.14 -12.02
N THR A 101 -26.29 0.53 -13.21
CA THR A 101 -25.03 0.01 -13.79
C THR A 101 -24.37 0.97 -14.78
N MET A 102 -24.85 2.20 -14.86
CA MET A 102 -24.31 3.26 -15.69
C MET A 102 -23.56 4.26 -14.82
N GLU A 103 -22.29 4.50 -15.12
CA GLU A 103 -21.44 5.44 -14.39
C GLU A 103 -20.97 6.58 -15.29
N ILE A 104 -20.62 7.72 -14.70
CA ILE A 104 -19.94 8.82 -15.39
C ILE A 104 -18.54 8.95 -14.81
N ILE A 105 -17.55 8.81 -15.67
CA ILE A 105 -16.16 9.01 -15.34
C ILE A 105 -15.71 10.35 -15.94
N VAL A 106 -15.00 11.13 -15.13
CA VAL A 106 -14.44 12.42 -15.54
C VAL A 106 -12.93 12.26 -15.71
N THR A 107 -12.47 12.40 -16.96
CA THR A 107 -11.06 12.27 -17.31
C THR A 107 -10.49 13.66 -17.58
N PRO A 108 -9.39 14.08 -16.92
CA PRO A 108 -8.65 15.28 -17.27
C PRO A 108 -8.13 15.19 -18.71
N LEU A 109 -8.09 16.32 -19.41
CA LEU A 109 -7.50 16.46 -20.74
C LEU A 109 -6.22 17.31 -20.66
N ASP A 110 -5.30 17.11 -21.61
CA ASP A 110 -4.00 17.79 -21.67
C ASP A 110 -4.09 19.33 -21.72
N ASN A 111 -5.23 19.86 -22.14
CA ASN A 111 -5.51 21.29 -22.21
C ASN A 111 -6.07 21.89 -20.90
N GLY A 112 -6.05 21.13 -19.79
CA GLY A 112 -6.57 21.55 -18.48
C GLY A 112 -8.10 21.49 -18.35
N SER A 113 -8.84 21.07 -19.39
CA SER A 113 -10.28 20.80 -19.31
C SER A 113 -10.53 19.35 -18.86
N ALA A 114 -11.79 18.99 -18.61
CA ALA A 114 -12.16 17.64 -18.25
C ALA A 114 -13.29 17.12 -19.14
N LYS A 115 -13.23 15.84 -19.54
CA LYS A 115 -14.27 15.17 -20.29
C LYS A 115 -15.04 14.20 -19.40
N ALA A 116 -16.34 14.42 -19.27
CA ALA A 116 -17.23 13.48 -18.62
C ALA A 116 -17.78 12.47 -19.67
N SER A 117 -17.68 11.18 -19.39
CA SER A 117 -18.09 10.12 -20.30
C SER A 117 -18.88 9.04 -19.57
N ALA A 118 -19.90 8.46 -20.25
CA ALA A 118 -20.69 7.37 -19.71
C ALA A 118 -19.98 6.02 -19.88
N TYR A 119 -19.95 5.24 -18.82
CA TYR A 119 -19.34 3.90 -18.80
C TYR A 119 -20.34 2.87 -18.29
N LYS A 120 -20.32 1.69 -18.89
CA LYS A 120 -21.05 0.48 -18.51
C LYS A 120 -20.39 -0.74 -19.13
N CYS A 121 -20.79 -1.94 -18.76
CA CYS A 121 -20.33 -3.16 -19.42
C CYS A 121 -20.55 -3.08 -20.93
N ASP A 122 -19.53 -3.40 -21.72
CA ASP A 122 -19.53 -3.44 -23.19
C ASP A 122 -19.32 -4.86 -23.72
N LEU A 123 -19.34 -5.87 -22.85
CA LEU A 123 -19.05 -7.28 -23.12
C LEU A 123 -17.63 -7.52 -23.66
N CYS A 124 -16.72 -6.58 -23.46
CA CYS A 124 -15.36 -6.62 -23.99
C CYS A 124 -15.31 -6.96 -25.50
N LEU A 125 -16.17 -6.31 -26.32
CA LEU A 125 -16.33 -6.65 -27.75
C LEU A 125 -15.05 -6.55 -28.57
N THR A 126 -14.08 -5.78 -28.11
CA THR A 126 -12.76 -5.65 -28.77
C THR A 126 -11.80 -6.76 -28.39
N ARG A 127 -12.15 -7.61 -27.41
CA ARG A 127 -11.29 -8.68 -26.89
C ARG A 127 -11.67 -10.02 -27.55
N PRO A 128 -10.74 -10.67 -28.27
CA PRO A 128 -11.05 -11.95 -28.98
C PRO A 128 -11.51 -13.07 -28.03
N GLN A 129 -11.00 -13.09 -26.79
CA GLN A 129 -11.34 -14.09 -25.77
C GLN A 129 -12.70 -13.83 -25.10
N GLY A 130 -13.35 -12.69 -25.41
CA GLY A 130 -14.62 -12.29 -24.80
C GLY A 130 -14.47 -11.62 -23.43
N PRO A 131 -15.50 -11.63 -22.58
CA PRO A 131 -15.53 -10.91 -21.32
C PRO A 131 -14.48 -11.38 -20.32
N ALA A 132 -13.54 -10.51 -19.97
CA ALA A 132 -12.44 -10.82 -19.05
C ALA A 132 -12.92 -11.26 -17.65
N CYS A 133 -14.05 -10.70 -17.18
CA CYS A 133 -14.63 -11.07 -15.89
C CYS A 133 -15.11 -12.53 -15.84
N ILE A 134 -15.56 -13.10 -16.96
CA ILE A 134 -15.95 -14.51 -17.04
C ILE A 134 -14.70 -15.41 -16.99
N GLU A 135 -13.72 -15.11 -17.82
CA GLU A 135 -12.47 -15.86 -17.92
C GLU A 135 -11.71 -15.92 -16.57
N ASN A 136 -11.73 -14.82 -15.81
CA ASN A 136 -11.01 -14.71 -14.54
C ASN A 136 -11.85 -15.07 -13.30
N CYS A 137 -13.07 -15.60 -13.47
CA CYS A 137 -13.88 -15.99 -12.32
C CYS A 137 -13.39 -17.31 -11.71
N PRO A 138 -12.75 -17.33 -10.51
CA PRO A 138 -12.20 -18.56 -9.94
C PRO A 138 -13.26 -19.55 -9.45
N ALA A 139 -14.51 -19.10 -9.35
CA ALA A 139 -15.66 -19.91 -8.92
C ALA A 139 -16.59 -20.29 -10.09
N ASP A 140 -16.26 -19.92 -11.32
CA ASP A 140 -17.04 -20.18 -12.55
C ASP A 140 -18.52 -19.80 -12.45
N VAL A 141 -18.82 -18.72 -11.73
CA VAL A 141 -20.20 -18.29 -11.48
C VAL A 141 -20.73 -17.31 -12.52
N LEU A 142 -19.88 -16.78 -13.38
CA LEU A 142 -20.22 -15.83 -14.43
C LEU A 142 -20.32 -16.55 -15.77
N MET A 143 -21.36 -16.22 -16.55
CA MET A 143 -21.52 -16.74 -17.89
C MET A 143 -22.15 -15.71 -18.82
N LEU A 144 -21.84 -15.82 -20.11
CA LEU A 144 -22.47 -15.00 -21.15
C LEU A 144 -23.83 -15.59 -21.49
N ALA A 145 -24.89 -14.89 -21.16
CA ALA A 145 -26.25 -15.26 -21.50
C ALA A 145 -26.49 -15.01 -23.00
N THR A 146 -26.67 -16.11 -23.75
CA THR A 146 -27.13 -16.15 -25.14
C THR A 146 -28.44 -16.92 -25.18
N PRO A 147 -29.25 -16.82 -26.26
CA PRO A 147 -30.46 -17.62 -26.42
C PRO A 147 -30.22 -19.12 -26.14
N ASP A 148 -29.18 -19.70 -26.74
CA ASP A 148 -28.88 -21.12 -26.60
C ASP A 148 -28.49 -21.51 -25.17
N VAL A 149 -27.74 -20.66 -24.48
CA VAL A 149 -27.36 -20.88 -23.06
C VAL A 149 -28.60 -20.87 -22.18
N LEU A 150 -29.51 -19.92 -22.37
CA LEU A 150 -30.74 -19.83 -21.60
C LEU A 150 -31.70 -21.00 -21.87
N ASP A 151 -31.84 -21.42 -23.13
CA ASP A 151 -32.64 -22.58 -23.49
C ASP A 151 -32.09 -23.87 -22.88
N ASN A 152 -30.77 -24.07 -22.91
CA ASN A 152 -30.11 -25.22 -22.29
C ASN A 152 -30.29 -25.23 -20.76
N LEU A 153 -30.16 -24.08 -20.10
CA LEU A 153 -30.42 -23.96 -18.68
C LEU A 153 -31.88 -24.27 -18.32
N ALA A 154 -32.83 -23.75 -19.10
CA ALA A 154 -34.25 -24.03 -18.92
C ALA A 154 -34.54 -25.52 -19.12
N LYS A 155 -33.98 -26.13 -20.16
CA LYS A 155 -34.11 -27.57 -20.45
C LYS A 155 -33.56 -28.44 -19.32
N SER A 156 -32.37 -28.12 -18.83
CA SER A 156 -31.74 -28.84 -17.74
C SER A 156 -32.54 -28.74 -16.41
N ARG A 157 -33.14 -27.55 -16.14
CA ARG A 157 -34.01 -27.37 -14.97
C ARG A 157 -35.30 -28.17 -15.10
N ARG A 158 -35.95 -28.17 -16.29
CA ARG A 158 -37.15 -28.98 -16.59
C ARG A 158 -36.87 -30.47 -16.47
N GLN A 159 -35.71 -30.94 -16.95
CA GLN A 159 -35.32 -32.36 -16.84
C GLN A 159 -35.13 -32.79 -15.38
N ARG A 160 -34.49 -31.96 -14.55
CA ARG A 160 -34.37 -32.22 -13.10
C ARG A 160 -35.71 -32.28 -12.42
N THR A 161 -36.61 -31.34 -12.72
CA THR A 161 -37.99 -31.35 -12.18
C THR A 161 -38.75 -32.60 -12.61
N ALA A 162 -38.61 -33.02 -13.87
CA ALA A 162 -39.27 -34.23 -14.37
C ALA A 162 -38.77 -35.53 -13.75
N ARG A 163 -37.51 -35.55 -13.30
CA ARG A 163 -36.92 -36.71 -12.57
C ARG A 163 -37.21 -36.71 -11.08
N LEU A 164 -38.03 -35.75 -10.58
CA LEU A 164 -38.26 -35.54 -9.14
C LEU A 164 -37.01 -35.32 -8.32
N GLU A 165 -35.90 -34.95 -8.95
CA GLU A 165 -34.61 -34.59 -8.34
C GLU A 165 -34.64 -33.18 -7.73
N ALA A 166 -35.73 -32.45 -7.91
CA ALA A 166 -35.90 -31.14 -7.30
C ALA A 166 -36.43 -31.26 -5.89
N GLN A 167 -35.62 -31.64 -4.96
CA GLN A 167 -35.83 -31.26 -3.56
C GLN A 167 -35.41 -29.79 -3.40
N PRO A 168 -36.30 -28.89 -2.97
CA PRO A 168 -36.07 -27.46 -3.07
C PRO A 168 -34.96 -26.91 -2.17
N TRP A 169 -34.53 -27.57 -1.13
CA TRP A 169 -33.81 -26.90 -0.04
C TRP A 169 -32.76 -27.68 0.75
N HIS A 170 -32.48 -28.96 0.41
CA HIS A 170 -31.37 -29.69 1.01
C HIS A 170 -30.60 -30.44 -0.07
N SER A 171 -29.42 -29.97 -0.39
CA SER A 171 -28.42 -30.71 -1.14
C SER A 171 -27.83 -31.79 -0.25
N GLU A 172 -28.46 -32.92 -0.14
CA GLU A 172 -27.69 -34.14 0.11
C GLU A 172 -26.98 -34.48 -1.20
N ALA A 173 -25.71 -34.32 -1.18
CA ALA A 173 -24.83 -34.60 -2.29
C ALA A 173 -24.91 -36.06 -2.65
N VAL A 174 -25.37 -36.36 -3.87
CA VAL A 174 -24.97 -37.59 -4.53
C VAL A 174 -23.47 -37.50 -4.69
N SER A 175 -22.76 -38.39 -4.03
CA SER A 175 -21.31 -38.51 -3.99
C SER A 175 -20.76 -39.04 -5.31
N GLU A 176 -20.63 -38.16 -6.30
CA GLU A 176 -19.47 -38.19 -7.17
C GLU A 176 -18.42 -37.32 -6.47
N GLU A 177 -17.20 -37.80 -6.32
CA GLU A 177 -16.05 -37.06 -5.78
C GLU A 177 -15.72 -35.90 -6.74
N THR A 178 -16.60 -34.91 -6.84
CA THR A 178 -16.29 -33.66 -7.49
C THR A 178 -15.46 -32.83 -6.54
N ALA A 179 -14.35 -32.28 -7.04
CA ALA A 179 -13.52 -31.37 -6.27
C ALA A 179 -14.38 -30.28 -5.59
N PRO A 180 -14.11 -29.93 -4.33
CA PRO A 180 -14.93 -28.96 -3.59
C PRO A 180 -14.98 -27.63 -4.32
N THR A 181 -16.17 -27.03 -4.40
CA THR A 181 -16.34 -25.69 -4.99
C THR A 181 -15.54 -24.65 -4.22
N LYS A 182 -15.21 -23.51 -4.85
CA LYS A 182 -14.50 -22.40 -4.17
C LYS A 182 -15.24 -21.92 -2.92
N LEU A 183 -16.56 -21.92 -2.93
CA LEU A 183 -17.37 -21.56 -1.78
C LEU A 183 -17.21 -22.59 -0.63
N GLN A 184 -17.22 -23.88 -0.94
CA GLN A 184 -16.94 -24.93 0.05
C GLN A 184 -15.50 -24.85 0.57
N GLN A 185 -14.52 -24.60 -0.29
CA GLN A 185 -13.12 -24.37 0.13
C GLN A 185 -13.04 -23.17 1.09
N MET A 186 -13.71 -22.06 0.80
CA MET A 186 -13.75 -20.88 1.67
C MET A 186 -14.33 -21.20 3.05
N HIS A 187 -15.46 -21.90 3.12
CA HIS A 187 -16.11 -22.28 4.39
C HIS A 187 -15.29 -23.28 5.19
N ASN A 188 -14.54 -24.16 4.53
CA ASN A 188 -13.70 -25.18 5.16
C ASN A 188 -12.27 -24.69 5.43
N THR A 189 -11.95 -23.42 5.12
CA THR A 189 -10.63 -22.85 5.39
C THR A 189 -10.37 -22.82 6.90
N PRO A 190 -9.27 -23.40 7.40
CA PRO A 190 -8.94 -23.38 8.82
C PRO A 190 -8.73 -21.94 9.33
N PRO A 191 -8.85 -21.68 10.65
CA PRO A 191 -8.59 -20.38 11.22
C PRO A 191 -7.18 -19.86 10.90
N ARG A 192 -7.05 -18.53 10.79
CA ARG A 192 -5.79 -17.82 10.59
C ARG A 192 -4.74 -18.22 11.63
N GLY A 193 -3.54 -18.55 11.18
CA GLY A 193 -2.37 -18.75 12.02
C GLY A 193 -1.60 -17.44 12.20
N GLU A 194 -1.26 -17.11 13.44
CA GLU A 194 -0.40 -15.98 13.75
C GLU A 194 1.02 -16.46 14.06
N PRO A 195 2.06 -15.63 13.80
CA PRO A 195 3.41 -15.96 14.24
C PRO A 195 3.51 -15.96 15.76
N ASP A 196 4.33 -16.83 16.29
CA ASP A 196 4.67 -16.83 17.71
C ASP A 196 5.31 -15.47 18.06
N LYS A 197 5.07 -14.98 19.27
CA LYS A 197 5.53 -13.68 19.75
C LYS A 197 6.20 -13.83 21.11
N LEU A 198 7.34 -13.16 21.33
CA LEU A 198 8.04 -13.15 22.61
C LEU A 198 7.13 -12.60 23.73
N ALA A 199 7.34 -13.05 24.96
CA ALA A 199 6.62 -12.54 26.13
C ALA A 199 6.88 -11.04 26.34
N ALA A 200 5.93 -10.31 26.91
CA ALA A 200 6.00 -8.87 27.05
C ALA A 200 7.20 -8.43 27.89
N GLU A 201 7.47 -9.13 28.96
CA GLU A 201 8.58 -8.88 29.89
C GLU A 201 9.94 -9.08 29.21
N GLU A 202 10.04 -10.07 28.33
CA GLU A 202 11.25 -10.31 27.54
C GLU A 202 11.47 -9.22 26.51
N ARG A 203 10.42 -8.82 25.79
CA ARG A 203 10.48 -7.84 24.69
C ARG A 203 11.04 -6.48 25.11
N VAL A 204 10.68 -5.99 26.30
CA VAL A 204 11.10 -4.68 26.79
C VAL A 204 12.56 -4.64 27.23
N GLY A 205 13.19 -5.80 27.40
CA GLY A 205 14.60 -5.94 27.78
C GLY A 205 15.60 -5.81 26.63
N HIS A 206 15.14 -5.77 25.37
CA HIS A 206 16.03 -5.74 24.20
C HIS A 206 15.38 -5.10 22.97
N PHE A 207 16.19 -4.89 21.91
CA PHE A 207 15.75 -4.32 20.64
C PHE A 207 15.63 -5.36 19.50
N ASN A 208 15.66 -6.65 19.78
CA ASN A 208 15.45 -7.68 18.76
C ASN A 208 13.99 -7.72 18.29
N GLU A 209 13.74 -8.25 17.07
CA GLU A 209 12.39 -8.45 16.56
C GLU A 209 11.55 -9.30 17.51
N ILE A 210 10.29 -8.91 17.71
CA ILE A 210 9.38 -9.53 18.70
C ILE A 210 8.58 -10.70 18.16
N TYR A 211 8.39 -10.76 16.84
CA TYR A 211 7.69 -11.85 16.18
C TYR A 211 8.69 -12.88 15.66
N LEU A 212 8.45 -14.15 15.99
CA LEU A 212 9.27 -15.25 15.48
C LEU A 212 8.91 -15.57 14.04
N PRO A 213 9.86 -16.03 13.20
CA PRO A 213 9.56 -16.44 11.84
C PRO A 213 8.67 -17.69 11.83
N PHE A 214 7.85 -17.86 10.81
CA PHE A 214 7.12 -19.09 10.61
C PHE A 214 8.08 -20.28 10.42
N ARG A 215 7.75 -21.39 11.06
CA ARG A 215 8.33 -22.70 10.70
C ARG A 215 7.71 -23.19 9.39
N THR A 216 8.38 -24.09 8.70
CA THR A 216 7.93 -24.63 7.39
C THR A 216 6.50 -25.14 7.43
N GLU A 217 6.11 -25.87 8.49
CA GLU A 217 4.75 -26.39 8.66
C GLU A 217 3.72 -25.28 8.84
N GLN A 218 4.05 -24.24 9.62
CA GLN A 218 3.18 -23.08 9.82
C GLN A 218 2.99 -22.34 8.50
N ALA A 219 4.08 -22.10 7.74
CA ALA A 219 4.04 -21.43 6.46
C ALA A 219 3.19 -22.22 5.44
N ARG A 220 3.36 -23.53 5.32
CA ARG A 220 2.55 -24.38 4.44
C ARG A 220 1.08 -24.38 4.83
N ARG A 221 0.78 -24.49 6.13
CA ARG A 221 -0.60 -24.42 6.63
C ARG A 221 -1.26 -23.09 6.27
N GLU A 222 -0.57 -21.96 6.46
CA GLU A 222 -1.11 -20.66 6.09
C GLU A 222 -1.23 -20.50 4.57
N ALA A 223 -0.24 -20.95 3.81
CA ALA A 223 -0.28 -20.91 2.35
C ALA A 223 -1.45 -21.73 1.77
N SER A 224 -1.79 -22.87 2.39
CA SER A 224 -2.93 -23.71 1.96
C SER A 224 -4.30 -23.04 2.13
N ARG A 225 -4.40 -21.98 2.91
CA ARG A 225 -5.62 -21.19 3.11
C ARG A 225 -5.94 -20.27 1.93
N CYS A 226 -4.98 -20.06 1.02
CA CYS A 226 -5.16 -19.22 -0.14
C CYS A 226 -6.11 -19.88 -1.14
N LEU A 227 -7.20 -19.19 -1.50
CA LEU A 227 -8.19 -19.70 -2.46
C LEU A 227 -7.74 -19.57 -3.93
N LYS A 228 -6.60 -18.92 -4.21
CA LYS A 228 -6.17 -18.63 -5.58
C LYS A 228 -7.29 -17.93 -6.35
N CYS A 229 -7.56 -16.68 -6.02
CA CYS A 229 -8.70 -15.91 -6.51
C CYS A 229 -8.55 -15.42 -7.96
N GLY A 230 -8.00 -16.26 -8.86
CA GLY A 230 -7.78 -15.93 -10.26
C GLY A 230 -6.42 -15.31 -10.54
N GLU A 231 -6.16 -15.01 -11.81
CA GLU A 231 -4.91 -14.41 -12.29
C GLU A 231 -4.75 -12.97 -11.78
N HIS A 232 -5.86 -12.23 -11.67
CA HIS A 232 -5.91 -10.86 -11.17
C HIS A 232 -6.63 -10.83 -9.83
N SER A 233 -5.93 -11.12 -8.75
CA SER A 233 -6.52 -11.18 -7.42
C SER A 233 -6.64 -9.79 -6.78
N ILE A 234 -7.63 -9.62 -5.89
CA ILE A 234 -7.83 -8.35 -5.18
C ILE A 234 -6.67 -8.02 -4.22
N CYS A 235 -6.01 -9.02 -3.64
CA CYS A 235 -4.83 -8.79 -2.78
C CYS A 235 -3.63 -8.28 -3.58
N GLU A 236 -3.44 -8.74 -4.81
CA GLU A 236 -2.45 -8.21 -5.75
C GLU A 236 -2.79 -6.77 -6.15
N TRP A 237 -4.07 -6.51 -6.48
CA TRP A 237 -4.53 -5.17 -6.82
C TRP A 237 -4.34 -4.16 -5.68
N THR A 238 -4.63 -4.53 -4.44
CA THR A 238 -4.50 -3.62 -3.28
C THR A 238 -3.07 -3.40 -2.83
N CYS A 239 -2.14 -4.24 -3.27
CA CYS A 239 -0.71 -4.02 -3.09
C CYS A 239 -0.24 -2.90 -4.04
N PRO A 240 0.35 -1.79 -3.57
CA PRO A 240 0.86 -0.73 -4.44
C PRO A 240 1.92 -1.20 -5.46
N LEU A 241 2.59 -2.31 -5.19
CA LEU A 241 3.56 -2.95 -6.09
C LEU A 241 2.91 -3.95 -7.05
N HIS A 242 1.62 -4.25 -6.91
CA HIS A 242 0.93 -5.32 -7.63
C HIS A 242 1.70 -6.64 -7.58
N ASN A 243 2.14 -7.02 -6.37
CA ASN A 243 2.96 -8.21 -6.16
C ASN A 243 2.16 -9.49 -6.43
N HIS A 244 2.75 -10.46 -7.10
CA HIS A 244 2.17 -11.74 -7.52
C HIS A 244 1.86 -12.67 -6.34
N ILE A 245 1.00 -12.21 -5.42
CA ILE A 245 0.77 -12.82 -4.12
C ILE A 245 0.23 -14.25 -4.22
N PRO A 246 -0.85 -14.56 -4.95
CA PRO A 246 -1.35 -15.94 -5.04
C PRO A 246 -0.34 -16.89 -5.69
N GLN A 247 0.43 -16.40 -6.66
CA GLN A 247 1.38 -17.19 -7.42
C GLN A 247 2.55 -17.63 -6.55
N TRP A 248 3.17 -16.72 -5.78
CA TRP A 248 4.25 -17.12 -4.89
C TRP A 248 3.76 -17.89 -3.65
N ILE A 249 2.52 -17.67 -3.18
CA ILE A 249 1.91 -18.53 -2.13
C ILE A 249 1.76 -19.97 -2.64
N GLU A 250 1.38 -20.14 -3.90
CA GLU A 250 1.28 -21.47 -4.51
C GLU A 250 2.63 -22.18 -4.53
N ARG A 251 3.74 -21.47 -4.81
CA ARG A 251 5.10 -22.00 -4.73
C ARG A 251 5.47 -22.48 -3.33
N ILE A 252 5.01 -21.79 -2.28
CA ILE A 252 5.20 -22.25 -0.89
C ILE A 252 4.53 -23.61 -0.67
N ASN A 253 3.29 -23.78 -1.15
CA ASN A 253 2.57 -25.06 -1.06
C ASN A 253 3.31 -26.18 -1.80
N ALA A 254 3.91 -25.88 -2.94
CA ALA A 254 4.72 -26.82 -3.70
C ALA A 254 6.11 -27.09 -3.09
N GLY A 255 6.51 -26.32 -2.06
CA GLY A 255 7.85 -26.40 -1.46
C GLY A 255 8.96 -25.70 -2.26
N ASP A 256 8.59 -24.94 -3.28
CA ASP A 256 9.50 -24.20 -4.17
C ASP A 256 9.74 -22.78 -3.60
N ILE A 257 10.62 -22.67 -2.62
CA ILE A 257 10.93 -21.39 -1.96
C ILE A 257 11.71 -20.46 -2.90
N LEU A 258 12.60 -20.97 -3.70
CA LEU A 258 13.37 -20.16 -4.64
C LEU A 258 12.47 -19.58 -5.75
N GLY A 259 11.57 -20.39 -6.30
CA GLY A 259 10.57 -19.89 -7.26
C GLY A 259 9.59 -18.89 -6.62
N ALA A 260 9.26 -19.04 -5.34
CA ALA A 260 8.42 -18.08 -4.62
C ALA A 260 9.12 -16.72 -4.48
N VAL A 261 10.40 -16.70 -4.07
CA VAL A 261 11.15 -15.45 -3.90
C VAL A 261 11.44 -14.76 -5.24
N GLU A 262 11.70 -15.52 -6.29
CA GLU A 262 11.83 -14.99 -7.66
C GLU A 262 10.58 -14.23 -8.09
N LEU A 263 9.40 -14.83 -7.94
CA LEU A 263 8.12 -14.19 -8.26
C LEU A 263 7.90 -12.92 -7.42
N SER A 264 8.18 -12.97 -6.12
CA SER A 264 8.05 -11.80 -5.25
C SER A 264 8.97 -10.66 -5.71
N HIS A 265 10.21 -10.97 -6.12
CA HIS A 265 11.19 -9.97 -6.56
C HIS A 265 10.94 -9.38 -7.96
N GLN A 266 10.01 -9.90 -8.74
CA GLN A 266 9.64 -9.28 -10.02
C GLN A 266 9.05 -7.89 -9.83
N THR A 267 8.32 -7.67 -8.74
CA THR A 267 7.69 -6.37 -8.46
C THR A 267 8.16 -5.73 -7.15
N ASN A 268 8.77 -6.48 -6.23
CA ASN A 268 9.18 -6.03 -4.92
C ASN A 268 10.67 -6.28 -4.68
N CYS A 269 11.49 -5.23 -4.61
CA CYS A 269 12.93 -5.38 -4.37
C CYS A 269 13.31 -5.54 -2.89
N LEU A 270 12.34 -5.40 -1.95
CA LEU A 270 12.56 -5.45 -0.50
C LEU A 270 11.52 -6.32 0.24
N PRO A 271 11.26 -7.58 -0.20
CA PRO A 271 10.17 -8.38 0.38
C PRO A 271 10.42 -8.77 1.84
N GLU A 272 11.67 -8.93 2.28
CA GLU A 272 12.02 -9.15 3.69
C GLU A 272 11.64 -7.96 4.58
N ILE A 273 11.54 -6.76 4.02
CA ILE A 273 11.15 -5.54 4.72
C ILE A 273 9.64 -5.36 4.68
N THR A 274 9.04 -5.41 3.50
CA THR A 274 7.59 -5.21 3.34
C THR A 274 6.77 -6.26 4.09
N GLY A 275 7.24 -7.50 4.14
CA GLY A 275 6.63 -8.56 4.95
C GLY A 275 6.61 -8.27 6.46
N ARG A 276 7.51 -7.38 6.95
CA ARG A 276 7.60 -6.98 8.36
C ARG A 276 6.85 -5.69 8.67
N VAL A 277 6.94 -4.67 7.79
CA VAL A 277 6.55 -3.29 8.13
C VAL A 277 5.31 -2.78 7.42
N CYS A 278 4.84 -3.41 6.35
CA CYS A 278 3.58 -3.02 5.71
C CYS A 278 2.40 -3.12 6.67
N PRO A 279 1.43 -2.18 6.63
CA PRO A 279 0.15 -2.33 7.30
C PRO A 279 -0.76 -3.26 6.47
N GLN A 280 -0.48 -4.57 6.48
CA GLN A 280 -1.13 -5.57 5.63
C GLN A 280 -2.65 -5.61 5.83
N ASP A 281 -3.13 -5.32 7.05
CA ASP A 281 -4.56 -5.24 7.41
C ASP A 281 -5.32 -4.14 6.65
N ARG A 282 -4.62 -3.14 6.13
CA ARG A 282 -5.15 -2.05 5.28
C ARG A 282 -4.82 -2.24 3.79
N LEU A 283 -4.04 -3.25 3.45
CA LEU A 283 -3.59 -3.59 2.09
C LEU A 283 -4.02 -5.01 1.70
N CYS A 284 -3.07 -5.86 1.33
CA CYS A 284 -3.32 -7.20 0.80
C CYS A 284 -4.13 -8.11 1.74
N GLU A 285 -3.82 -8.14 3.03
CA GLU A 285 -4.58 -8.94 4.01
C GLU A 285 -5.97 -8.35 4.27
N GLY A 286 -6.08 -7.02 4.27
CA GLY A 286 -7.36 -6.31 4.39
C GLY A 286 -8.34 -6.62 3.27
N ALA A 287 -7.83 -6.94 2.08
CA ALA A 287 -8.61 -7.30 0.89
C ALA A 287 -8.79 -8.82 0.70
N CYS A 288 -8.19 -9.65 1.56
CA CYS A 288 -8.21 -11.10 1.40
C CYS A 288 -9.62 -11.67 1.46
N THR A 289 -10.01 -12.49 0.48
CA THR A 289 -11.36 -13.07 0.33
C THR A 289 -11.80 -13.91 1.53
N VAL A 290 -10.88 -14.62 2.21
CA VAL A 290 -11.22 -15.45 3.39
C VAL A 290 -11.28 -14.65 4.70
N ARG A 291 -11.07 -13.34 4.65
CA ARG A 291 -10.98 -12.46 5.82
C ARG A 291 -12.15 -12.62 6.77
N ASP A 292 -13.37 -12.54 6.26
CA ASP A 292 -14.59 -12.56 7.08
C ASP A 292 -15.04 -13.98 7.44
N ALA A 293 -14.56 -15.00 6.73
CA ALA A 293 -14.89 -16.40 6.99
C ALA A 293 -13.99 -17.04 8.05
N SER A 294 -12.67 -16.89 7.94
CA SER A 294 -11.69 -17.60 8.79
C SER A 294 -10.48 -16.73 9.16
N GLY A 295 -10.53 -15.42 8.90
CA GLY A 295 -9.42 -14.49 8.97
C GLY A 295 -8.58 -14.50 7.70
N SER A 296 -7.97 -13.37 7.35
CA SER A 296 -7.10 -13.24 6.18
C SER A 296 -5.95 -14.24 6.21
N VAL A 297 -5.43 -14.65 5.05
CA VAL A 297 -4.11 -15.31 4.97
C VAL A 297 -3.06 -14.33 5.50
N THR A 298 -2.10 -14.81 6.33
CA THR A 298 -0.99 -14.00 6.86
C THR A 298 0.06 -13.74 5.78
N ILE A 299 -0.30 -12.93 4.79
CA ILE A 299 0.50 -12.68 3.60
C ILE A 299 1.86 -12.09 3.96
N GLY A 300 1.90 -11.10 4.86
CA GLY A 300 3.16 -10.49 5.28
C GLY A 300 4.12 -11.48 5.94
N ASN A 301 3.63 -12.39 6.79
CA ASN A 301 4.50 -13.40 7.41
C ASN A 301 4.95 -14.48 6.41
N LEU A 302 4.14 -14.79 5.41
CA LEU A 302 4.56 -15.67 4.30
C LEU A 302 5.63 -15.00 3.43
N GLU A 303 5.48 -13.71 3.11
CA GLU A 303 6.49 -12.94 2.38
C GLU A 303 7.82 -12.87 3.16
N ARG A 304 7.74 -12.59 4.47
CA ARG A 304 8.89 -12.68 5.37
C ARG A 304 9.53 -14.08 5.32
N TYR A 305 8.73 -15.13 5.41
CA TYR A 305 9.20 -16.52 5.41
C TYR A 305 9.98 -16.86 4.14
N ILE A 306 9.43 -16.62 2.96
CA ILE A 306 10.14 -16.93 1.70
C ILE A 306 11.42 -16.15 1.55
N SER A 307 11.40 -14.86 1.95
CA SER A 307 12.56 -13.98 1.87
C SER A 307 13.67 -14.41 2.82
N ASP A 308 13.35 -14.66 4.08
CA ASP A 308 14.33 -15.08 5.10
C ASP A 308 14.96 -16.43 4.73
N GLN A 309 14.14 -17.39 4.26
CA GLN A 309 14.63 -18.71 3.80
C GLN A 309 15.56 -18.59 2.58
N ALA A 310 15.14 -17.84 1.57
CA ALA A 310 15.94 -17.65 0.37
C ALA A 310 17.28 -16.93 0.65
N LEU A 311 17.26 -15.91 1.49
CA LEU A 311 18.47 -15.21 1.91
C LEU A 311 19.43 -16.11 2.71
N ALA A 312 18.87 -17.00 3.56
CA ALA A 312 19.65 -17.99 4.29
C ALA A 312 20.29 -19.04 3.37
N LEU A 313 19.61 -19.38 2.26
CA LEU A 313 20.13 -20.27 1.20
C LEU A 313 21.14 -19.56 0.28
N GLY A 314 21.42 -18.27 0.47
CA GLY A 314 22.34 -17.51 -0.35
C GLY A 314 21.75 -17.04 -1.69
N TRP A 315 20.42 -17.03 -1.84
CA TRP A 315 19.77 -16.56 -3.06
C TRP A 315 20.19 -15.13 -3.41
N ARG A 316 20.39 -14.90 -4.71
CA ARG A 316 20.67 -13.59 -5.30
C ARG A 316 19.89 -13.43 -6.59
N PRO A 317 19.47 -12.21 -6.97
CA PRO A 317 18.88 -11.96 -8.29
C PRO A 317 19.83 -12.35 -9.41
N ASP A 318 19.32 -13.02 -10.43
CA ASP A 318 20.11 -13.34 -11.62
C ASP A 318 20.27 -12.10 -12.51
N MET A 319 21.51 -11.69 -12.70
CA MET A 319 21.90 -10.54 -13.53
C MET A 319 22.63 -10.97 -14.81
N SER A 320 22.75 -12.26 -15.08
CA SER A 320 23.54 -12.79 -16.19
C SER A 320 23.04 -12.35 -17.59
N GLY A 321 21.74 -12.08 -17.71
CA GLY A 321 21.11 -11.60 -18.95
C GLY A 321 21.17 -10.09 -19.14
N VAL A 322 21.72 -9.32 -18.19
CA VAL A 322 21.73 -7.84 -18.22
C VAL A 322 22.99 -7.34 -18.93
N SER A 323 22.78 -6.58 -20.00
CA SER A 323 23.88 -5.94 -20.75
C SER A 323 23.87 -4.43 -20.52
N SER A 324 25.05 -3.82 -20.40
CA SER A 324 25.15 -2.35 -20.23
C SER A 324 24.61 -1.61 -21.43
N VAL A 325 23.78 -0.59 -21.16
CA VAL A 325 23.23 0.32 -22.17
C VAL A 325 24.02 1.62 -22.32
N GLY A 326 25.13 1.77 -21.57
CA GLY A 326 26.01 2.94 -21.61
C GLY A 326 25.41 4.23 -21.01
N LYS A 327 24.28 4.14 -20.32
CA LYS A 327 23.63 5.24 -19.59
C LYS A 327 23.99 5.21 -18.12
N ARG A 328 24.07 6.42 -17.50
CA ARG A 328 24.41 6.60 -16.09
C ARG A 328 23.33 7.40 -15.38
N VAL A 329 22.85 6.94 -14.26
CA VAL A 329 21.84 7.62 -13.45
C VAL A 329 22.33 7.76 -12.01
N ALA A 330 22.23 8.97 -11.45
CA ALA A 330 22.44 9.21 -10.04
C ALA A 330 21.10 9.22 -9.30
N ILE A 331 21.06 8.57 -8.15
CA ILE A 331 19.92 8.52 -7.24
C ILE A 331 20.32 9.23 -5.94
N ILE A 332 19.53 10.21 -5.53
CA ILE A 332 19.75 10.97 -4.30
C ILE A 332 18.76 10.48 -3.25
N GLY A 333 19.27 9.77 -2.25
CA GLY A 333 18.51 9.10 -1.20
C GLY A 333 18.43 7.58 -1.40
N ALA A 334 19.05 6.83 -0.47
CA ALA A 334 19.02 5.36 -0.42
C ALA A 334 17.81 4.82 0.37
N GLY A 335 16.72 5.57 0.47
CA GLY A 335 15.45 5.13 1.05
C GLY A 335 14.66 4.21 0.11
N PRO A 336 13.44 3.78 0.50
CA PRO A 336 12.64 2.83 -0.27
C PRO A 336 12.41 3.22 -1.73
N ALA A 337 12.14 4.51 -1.99
CA ALA A 337 11.93 5.02 -3.36
C ALA A 337 13.21 4.92 -4.20
N GLY A 338 14.34 5.37 -3.64
CA GLY A 338 15.64 5.31 -4.32
C GLY A 338 16.10 3.89 -4.60
N LEU A 339 15.96 2.98 -3.64
CA LEU A 339 16.33 1.57 -3.81
C LEU A 339 15.45 0.87 -4.85
N ALA A 340 14.15 1.16 -4.87
CA ALA A 340 13.23 0.61 -5.87
C ALA A 340 13.49 1.17 -7.27
N CYS A 341 13.89 2.45 -7.38
CA CYS A 341 14.36 3.04 -8.64
C CYS A 341 15.65 2.37 -9.11
N ALA A 342 16.62 2.19 -8.21
CA ALA A 342 17.90 1.52 -8.50
C ALA A 342 17.72 0.09 -9.02
N ASP A 343 16.82 -0.69 -8.39
CA ASP A 343 16.51 -2.08 -8.82
C ASP A 343 16.07 -2.14 -10.28
N VAL A 344 15.11 -1.29 -10.67
CA VAL A 344 14.58 -1.28 -12.04
C VAL A 344 15.65 -0.84 -13.04
N LEU A 345 16.39 0.21 -12.72
CA LEU A 345 17.42 0.75 -13.62
C LEU A 345 18.59 -0.22 -13.82
N VAL A 346 19.13 -0.83 -12.75
CA VAL A 346 20.26 -1.75 -12.87
C VAL A 346 19.87 -3.02 -13.63
N ARG A 347 18.66 -3.53 -13.43
CA ARG A 347 18.11 -4.65 -14.21
C ARG A 347 17.90 -4.32 -15.69
N SER A 348 17.79 -3.03 -16.02
CA SER A 348 17.68 -2.55 -17.40
C SER A 348 19.06 -2.20 -18.02
N GLY A 349 20.17 -2.51 -17.34
CA GLY A 349 21.53 -2.30 -17.84
C GLY A 349 22.05 -0.86 -17.68
N VAL A 350 21.36 -0.01 -16.92
CA VAL A 350 21.80 1.34 -16.59
C VAL A 350 22.81 1.29 -15.44
N SER A 351 23.89 2.05 -15.53
CA SER A 351 24.85 2.23 -14.44
C SER A 351 24.25 3.17 -13.39
N VAL A 352 24.14 2.71 -12.15
CA VAL A 352 23.46 3.42 -11.08
C VAL A 352 24.42 3.72 -9.94
N THR A 353 24.45 5.01 -9.51
CA THR A 353 25.12 5.44 -8.27
C THR A 353 24.08 6.04 -7.33
N VAL A 354 24.01 5.56 -6.11
CA VAL A 354 23.10 6.02 -5.07
C VAL A 354 23.88 6.82 -4.02
N TYR A 355 23.50 8.08 -3.82
CA TYR A 355 24.06 8.98 -2.83
C TYR A 355 23.16 9.04 -1.60
N ASP A 356 23.74 8.89 -0.41
CA ASP A 356 23.00 9.08 0.84
C ASP A 356 23.90 9.69 1.93
N ARG A 357 23.33 10.61 2.70
CA ARG A 357 24.02 11.27 3.81
C ARG A 357 24.29 10.36 5.00
N HIS A 358 23.58 9.24 5.12
CA HIS A 358 23.73 8.28 6.18
C HIS A 358 24.82 7.22 5.88
N PRO A 359 25.37 6.56 6.92
CA PRO A 359 26.41 5.54 6.75
C PRO A 359 25.88 4.18 6.26
N GLU A 360 24.55 4.00 6.18
CA GLU A 360 23.91 2.78 5.70
C GLU A 360 22.68 3.13 4.84
N ILE A 361 22.33 2.23 3.92
CA ILE A 361 21.14 2.34 3.09
C ILE A 361 19.84 2.16 3.89
N GLY A 362 18.72 2.49 3.30
CA GLY A 362 17.37 2.25 3.84
C GLY A 362 16.66 3.52 4.30
N GLY A 363 17.38 4.64 4.51
CA GLY A 363 16.75 5.87 5.00
C GLY A 363 16.00 5.62 6.30
N LEU A 364 14.70 5.96 6.37
CA LEU A 364 13.90 5.73 7.57
C LEU A 364 13.64 4.24 7.89
N LEU A 365 13.83 3.31 6.96
CA LEU A 365 13.81 1.87 7.27
C LEU A 365 14.92 1.51 8.27
N THR A 366 16.08 2.08 8.08
CA THR A 366 17.25 1.85 8.94
C THR A 366 17.19 2.72 10.17
N PHE A 367 16.99 4.03 10.01
CA PHE A 367 17.20 5.00 11.07
C PHE A 367 15.91 5.43 11.78
N GLY A 368 14.74 5.34 11.13
CA GLY A 368 13.45 5.75 11.70
C GLY A 368 12.66 4.62 12.35
N ILE A 369 12.61 3.44 11.72
CA ILE A 369 11.91 2.27 12.26
C ILE A 369 12.77 1.59 13.32
N PRO A 370 12.27 1.33 14.54
CA PRO A 370 13.07 0.66 15.59
C PRO A 370 13.46 -0.77 15.22
N ALA A 371 14.60 -1.24 15.76
CA ALA A 371 15.15 -2.55 15.48
C ALA A 371 14.23 -3.71 15.96
N PHE A 372 13.41 -3.50 16.97
CA PHE A 372 12.43 -4.50 17.43
C PHE A 372 11.26 -4.73 16.44
N LYS A 373 11.16 -3.92 15.39
CA LYS A 373 10.24 -4.12 14.25
C LYS A 373 10.96 -4.57 12.99
N LEU A 374 12.20 -4.14 12.80
CA LEU A 374 12.99 -4.40 11.60
C LEU A 374 14.48 -4.52 11.95
N ASP A 375 15.01 -5.73 11.89
CA ASP A 375 16.43 -6.01 12.14
C ASP A 375 17.30 -5.27 11.12
N LYS A 376 18.28 -4.50 11.61
CA LYS A 376 19.14 -3.65 10.78
C LYS A 376 20.14 -4.45 9.94
N SER A 377 20.48 -5.67 10.33
CA SER A 377 21.31 -6.56 9.52
C SER A 377 20.69 -6.89 8.15
N LEU A 378 19.36 -6.82 8.04
CA LEU A 378 18.66 -7.02 6.77
C LEU A 378 19.02 -5.94 5.74
N LEU A 379 19.16 -4.68 6.19
CA LEU A 379 19.52 -3.57 5.29
C LEU A 379 20.97 -3.71 4.82
N ALA A 380 21.91 -4.06 5.72
CA ALA A 380 23.31 -4.33 5.36
C ALA A 380 23.41 -5.48 4.32
N ARG A 381 22.67 -6.58 4.54
CA ARG A 381 22.57 -7.69 3.58
C ARG A 381 21.96 -7.24 2.24
N ARG A 382 20.93 -6.41 2.27
CA ARG A 382 20.31 -5.88 1.05
C ARG A 382 21.28 -4.98 0.29
N ARG A 383 22.11 -4.17 0.97
CA ARG A 383 23.17 -3.38 0.35
C ARG A 383 24.17 -4.27 -0.39
N GLU A 384 24.60 -5.37 0.24
CA GLU A 384 25.49 -6.35 -0.41
C GLU A 384 24.85 -6.92 -1.70
N ILE A 385 23.55 -7.24 -1.67
CA ILE A 385 22.80 -7.73 -2.84
C ILE A 385 22.79 -6.68 -3.96
N PHE A 386 22.41 -5.45 -3.66
CA PHE A 386 22.39 -4.37 -4.65
C PHE A 386 23.78 -4.08 -5.22
N THR A 387 24.83 -4.11 -4.37
CA THR A 387 26.21 -3.97 -4.83
C THR A 387 26.61 -5.10 -5.78
N ALA A 388 26.23 -6.34 -5.47
CA ALA A 388 26.47 -7.49 -6.36
C ALA A 388 25.68 -7.40 -7.67
N MET A 389 24.51 -6.70 -7.69
CA MET A 389 23.77 -6.41 -8.92
C MET A 389 24.40 -5.29 -9.77
N GLY A 390 25.39 -4.57 -9.24
CA GLY A 390 26.08 -3.48 -9.94
C GLY A 390 25.68 -2.07 -9.49
N VAL A 391 24.92 -1.92 -8.41
CA VAL A 391 24.62 -0.60 -7.84
C VAL A 391 25.82 -0.11 -7.02
N HIS A 392 26.27 1.10 -7.31
CA HIS A 392 27.32 1.77 -6.55
C HIS A 392 26.69 2.69 -5.47
N PHE A 393 27.21 2.65 -4.25
CA PHE A 393 26.73 3.46 -3.13
C PHE A 393 27.80 4.45 -2.65
N GLU A 394 27.46 5.74 -2.67
CA GLU A 394 28.22 6.85 -2.07
C GLU A 394 27.51 7.26 -0.78
N LEU A 395 27.85 6.56 0.31
CA LEU A 395 27.29 6.80 1.65
C LEU A 395 28.10 7.87 2.40
N ASN A 396 27.51 8.47 3.45
CA ASN A 396 28.05 9.64 4.15
C ASN A 396 28.31 10.82 3.20
N CYS A 397 27.51 10.96 2.15
CA CYS A 397 27.61 12.03 1.15
C CYS A 397 26.30 12.80 1.10
N ASP A 398 26.31 14.04 1.57
CA ASP A 398 25.14 14.92 1.58
C ASP A 398 25.12 15.78 0.31
N VAL A 399 24.18 15.51 -0.58
CA VAL A 399 24.00 16.25 -1.82
C VAL A 399 23.48 17.67 -1.51
N GLY A 400 24.16 18.66 -2.03
CA GLY A 400 23.96 20.07 -1.72
C GLY A 400 25.06 20.62 -0.80
N SER A 401 25.76 19.76 -0.05
CA SER A 401 26.90 20.12 0.79
C SER A 401 28.21 19.54 0.27
N ASP A 402 28.30 18.21 0.16
CA ASP A 402 29.52 17.50 -0.25
C ASP A 402 29.67 17.43 -1.77
N VAL A 403 28.57 17.28 -2.48
CA VAL A 403 28.49 17.30 -3.95
C VAL A 403 27.32 18.17 -4.40
N SER A 404 27.53 19.00 -5.40
CA SER A 404 26.46 19.87 -5.92
C SER A 404 25.55 19.12 -6.90
N LEU A 405 24.27 19.51 -6.93
CA LEU A 405 23.33 18.95 -7.91
C LEU A 405 23.74 19.24 -9.36
N SER A 406 24.32 20.42 -9.62
CA SER A 406 24.85 20.79 -10.94
C SER A 406 26.01 19.90 -11.39
N GLN A 407 26.86 19.46 -10.47
CA GLN A 407 27.93 18.50 -10.77
C GLN A 407 27.32 17.16 -11.18
N LEU A 408 26.33 16.66 -10.42
CA LEU A 408 25.65 15.41 -10.75
C LEU A 408 24.93 15.49 -12.11
N GLN A 409 24.32 16.62 -12.46
CA GLN A 409 23.70 16.80 -13.78
C GLN A 409 24.72 16.78 -14.93
N THR A 410 25.97 17.17 -14.68
CA THR A 410 27.04 17.07 -15.67
C THR A 410 27.55 15.64 -15.81
N ASP A 411 27.63 14.90 -14.70
CA ASP A 411 28.27 13.58 -14.67
C ASP A 411 27.31 12.44 -15.04
N TYR A 412 26.00 12.66 -14.97
CA TYR A 412 24.96 11.64 -15.20
C TYR A 412 23.95 12.04 -16.28
N ASP A 413 23.39 11.05 -16.97
CA ASP A 413 22.38 11.29 -18.01
C ASP A 413 21.02 11.71 -17.40
N ALA A 414 20.66 11.18 -16.23
CA ALA A 414 19.46 11.54 -15.49
C ALA A 414 19.70 11.44 -13.97
N LEU A 415 18.85 12.13 -13.20
CA LEU A 415 18.87 12.13 -11.74
C LEU A 415 17.51 11.71 -11.19
N PHE A 416 17.50 10.96 -10.09
CA PHE A 416 16.30 10.67 -9.31
C PHE A 416 16.45 11.21 -7.89
N ILE A 417 15.44 11.94 -7.39
CA ILE A 417 15.40 12.50 -6.03
C ILE A 417 14.37 11.75 -5.20
N GLY A 418 14.86 10.98 -4.21
CA GLY A 418 14.06 10.19 -3.27
C GLY A 418 14.44 10.44 -1.82
N VAL A 419 14.59 11.71 -1.43
CA VAL A 419 15.14 12.14 -0.13
C VAL A 419 14.17 12.06 1.05
N GLY A 420 12.89 11.71 0.82
CA GLY A 420 11.89 11.57 1.87
C GLY A 420 11.46 12.88 2.54
N THR A 421 10.97 12.78 3.78
CA THR A 421 10.48 13.90 4.60
C THR A 421 11.08 13.82 5.99
N TYR A 422 11.71 14.91 6.46
CA TYR A 422 12.47 14.91 7.72
C TYR A 422 12.12 16.07 8.66
N ARG A 423 11.29 17.03 8.25
CA ARG A 423 10.90 18.15 9.10
C ARG A 423 9.70 17.75 9.95
N SER A 424 9.86 17.70 11.27
CA SER A 424 8.80 17.38 12.21
C SER A 424 7.72 18.47 12.20
N MET A 425 6.46 18.04 12.31
CA MET A 425 5.34 18.94 12.50
C MET A 425 5.24 19.33 13.97
N LYS A 426 5.07 20.64 14.23
CA LYS A 426 4.92 21.20 15.58
C LYS A 426 3.46 21.30 15.99
N ALA A 427 3.22 21.35 17.31
CA ALA A 427 1.88 21.56 17.86
C ALA A 427 1.43 23.03 17.80
N GLY A 428 2.37 23.97 17.75
CA GLY A 428 2.11 25.41 17.84
C GLY A 428 1.65 25.84 19.23
N ILE A 429 2.16 25.21 20.28
CA ILE A 429 1.80 25.48 21.67
C ILE A 429 2.98 26.14 22.42
N PRO A 430 2.70 26.92 23.48
CA PRO A 430 3.75 27.55 24.27
C PRO A 430 4.76 26.53 24.83
N HIS A 431 6.04 26.89 24.79
CA HIS A 431 7.19 26.15 25.32
C HIS A 431 7.53 24.85 24.60
N GLU A 432 7.05 24.63 23.37
CA GLU A 432 7.30 23.39 22.61
C GLU A 432 8.79 23.16 22.23
N ASP A 433 9.65 24.16 22.40
CA ASP A 433 11.10 24.06 22.19
C ASP A 433 11.91 24.02 23.50
N ALA A 434 11.24 23.84 24.65
CA ALA A 434 11.89 23.77 25.95
C ALA A 434 12.76 22.50 26.10
N PRO A 435 13.80 22.55 26.93
CA PRO A 435 14.57 21.35 27.25
C PRO A 435 13.68 20.24 27.85
N GLY A 436 13.88 19.00 27.34
CA GLY A 436 13.03 17.85 27.68
C GLY A 436 11.88 17.64 26.70
N VAL A 437 11.71 18.53 25.69
CA VAL A 437 10.76 18.36 24.59
C VAL A 437 11.52 17.91 23.34
N TYR A 438 11.06 16.86 22.71
CA TYR A 438 11.74 16.24 21.59
C TYR A 438 10.79 16.01 20.42
N ASP A 439 11.32 16.14 19.22
CA ASP A 439 10.62 15.68 18.01
C ASP A 439 10.81 14.17 17.84
N ALA A 440 9.79 13.48 17.37
CA ALA A 440 9.78 12.02 17.25
C ALA A 440 10.91 11.46 16.38
N LEU A 441 11.19 12.09 15.22
CA LEU A 441 12.17 11.55 14.29
C LEU A 441 13.60 11.68 14.81
N PRO A 442 14.10 12.85 15.31
CA PRO A 442 15.40 12.93 15.97
C PRO A 442 15.53 11.96 17.15
N PHE A 443 14.47 11.79 17.95
CA PHE A 443 14.43 10.80 19.03
C PHE A 443 14.65 9.38 18.51
N LEU A 444 13.90 8.94 17.50
CA LEU A 444 14.00 7.59 16.94
C LEU A 444 15.36 7.36 16.25
N VAL A 445 15.84 8.32 15.47
CA VAL A 445 17.13 8.22 14.75
C VAL A 445 18.28 8.17 15.74
N GLY A 446 18.32 9.06 16.73
CA GLY A 446 19.38 9.07 17.76
C GLY A 446 19.42 7.76 18.56
N ASN A 447 18.25 7.24 18.95
CA ASN A 447 18.16 5.94 19.64
C ASN A 447 18.55 4.76 18.74
N THR A 448 18.15 4.76 17.48
CA THR A 448 18.54 3.70 16.54
C THR A 448 20.04 3.71 16.27
N ARG A 449 20.65 4.89 16.08
CA ARG A 449 22.11 5.02 15.95
C ARG A 449 22.82 4.45 17.17
N HIS A 450 22.34 4.77 18.38
CA HIS A 450 22.87 4.22 19.63
C HIS A 450 22.79 2.68 19.67
N VAL A 451 21.65 2.09 19.33
CA VAL A 451 21.46 0.63 19.28
C VAL A 451 22.36 -0.02 18.23
N MET A 452 22.63 0.65 17.12
CA MET A 452 23.55 0.18 16.07
C MET A 452 25.03 0.39 16.40
N GLY A 453 25.37 1.04 17.52
CA GLY A 453 26.75 1.37 17.89
C GLY A 453 27.39 2.46 17.02
N LEU A 454 26.56 3.32 16.41
CA LEU A 454 27.00 4.47 15.61
C LEU A 454 27.11 5.72 16.47
N ASP A 455 28.00 6.62 16.09
CA ASP A 455 28.17 7.91 16.77
C ASP A 455 26.89 8.76 16.65
N ALA A 456 26.55 9.46 17.74
CA ALA A 456 25.49 10.44 17.75
C ALA A 456 25.84 11.64 16.85
N THR A 457 24.83 12.28 16.25
CA THR A 457 25.02 13.56 15.55
C THR A 457 24.47 14.71 16.39
N ALA A 458 24.90 15.94 16.09
CA ALA A 458 24.40 17.12 16.81
C ALA A 458 22.88 17.29 16.68
N ASN A 459 22.30 16.91 15.54
CA ASN A 459 20.88 17.02 15.26
C ASN A 459 20.05 15.79 15.69
N GLU A 460 20.72 14.68 15.99
CA GLU A 460 20.11 13.38 16.32
C GLU A 460 20.86 12.75 17.49
N PRO A 461 20.82 13.39 18.68
CA PRO A 461 21.52 12.88 19.87
C PRO A 461 20.78 11.65 20.43
N PHE A 462 21.52 10.79 21.12
CA PHE A 462 20.90 9.76 21.96
C PHE A 462 20.18 10.43 23.14
N ILE A 463 18.91 10.12 23.31
CA ILE A 463 18.06 10.63 24.39
C ILE A 463 17.77 9.47 25.35
N ASP A 464 18.42 9.51 26.52
CA ASP A 464 18.19 8.53 27.58
C ASP A 464 16.91 8.85 28.33
N THR A 465 15.93 7.96 28.25
CA THR A 465 14.62 8.09 28.93
C THR A 465 14.56 7.29 30.22
N ARG A 466 15.66 6.71 30.69
CA ARG A 466 15.71 5.85 31.88
C ARG A 466 15.23 6.60 33.13
N GLY A 467 14.25 6.02 33.81
CA GLY A 467 13.68 6.57 35.04
C GLY A 467 12.75 7.78 34.83
N LEU A 468 12.53 8.23 33.60
CA LEU A 468 11.69 9.39 33.29
C LEU A 468 10.22 9.02 33.12
N ASN A 469 9.33 9.96 33.43
CA ASN A 469 7.93 9.95 33.00
C ASN A 469 7.87 10.57 31.59
N VAL A 470 7.61 9.75 30.58
CA VAL A 470 7.59 10.17 29.18
C VAL A 470 6.15 10.28 28.70
N VAL A 471 5.80 11.39 28.06
CA VAL A 471 4.52 11.57 27.37
C VAL A 471 4.78 11.68 25.88
N VAL A 472 4.13 10.83 25.09
CA VAL A 472 4.18 10.86 23.62
C VAL A 472 2.88 11.44 23.11
N LEU A 473 2.96 12.55 22.38
CA LEU A 473 1.81 13.23 21.76
C LEU A 473 1.61 12.75 20.32
N GLY A 474 0.52 12.04 20.07
CA GLY A 474 0.20 11.52 18.75
C GLY A 474 -0.40 10.12 18.82
N GLY A 475 -0.96 9.64 17.71
CA GLY A 475 -1.65 8.34 17.66
C GLY A 475 -1.30 7.49 16.44
N GLY A 476 -0.27 7.85 15.67
CA GLY A 476 0.21 7.12 14.50
C GLY A 476 1.25 6.05 14.84
N ASP A 477 1.72 5.33 13.83
CA ASP A 477 2.76 4.31 13.99
C ASP A 477 4.07 4.89 14.55
N THR A 478 4.42 6.12 14.17
CA THR A 478 5.59 6.84 14.73
C THR A 478 5.44 7.06 16.24
N ALA A 479 4.24 7.39 16.72
CA ALA A 479 4.00 7.52 18.16
C ALA A 479 4.18 6.18 18.88
N MET A 480 3.71 5.08 18.30
CA MET A 480 3.92 3.73 18.85
C MET A 480 5.39 3.36 18.88
N ASP A 481 6.14 3.73 17.85
CA ASP A 481 7.59 3.52 17.81
C ASP A 481 8.31 4.29 18.93
N CYS A 482 7.93 5.55 19.17
CA CYS A 482 8.48 6.34 20.28
C CYS A 482 8.12 5.76 21.64
N VAL A 483 6.86 5.39 21.86
CA VAL A 483 6.36 4.78 23.11
C VAL A 483 7.16 3.52 23.44
N ARG A 484 7.28 2.61 22.49
CA ARG A 484 7.93 1.32 22.68
C ARG A 484 9.45 1.44 22.81
N THR A 485 10.05 2.43 22.14
CA THR A 485 11.47 2.77 22.28
C THR A 485 11.76 3.31 23.68
N ALA A 486 10.97 4.25 24.18
CA ALA A 486 11.13 4.80 25.51
C ALA A 486 11.01 3.74 26.62
N LEU A 487 10.05 2.80 26.49
CA LEU A 487 9.94 1.65 27.42
C LEU A 487 11.22 0.81 27.45
N ARG A 488 11.81 0.51 26.28
CA ARG A 488 13.05 -0.30 26.18
C ARG A 488 14.27 0.40 26.75
N HIS A 489 14.28 1.72 26.76
CA HIS A 489 15.33 2.52 27.44
C HIS A 489 15.04 2.72 28.95
N GLY A 490 14.04 2.01 29.49
CA GLY A 490 13.81 1.97 30.93
C GLY A 490 13.09 3.19 31.50
N ALA A 491 12.25 3.87 30.72
CA ALA A 491 11.36 4.92 31.23
C ALA A 491 10.51 4.38 32.39
N ALA A 492 10.35 5.19 33.45
CA ALA A 492 9.55 4.79 34.62
C ALA A 492 8.07 4.67 34.28
N LYS A 493 7.59 5.53 33.40
CA LYS A 493 6.23 5.50 32.84
C LYS A 493 6.22 6.10 31.46
N VAL A 494 5.50 5.47 30.52
CA VAL A 494 5.27 6.03 29.20
C VAL A 494 3.77 6.14 28.95
N THR A 495 3.29 7.34 28.61
CA THR A 495 1.89 7.61 28.30
C THR A 495 1.75 8.14 26.89
N CYS A 496 0.95 7.48 26.07
CA CYS A 496 0.53 7.96 24.75
C CYS A 496 -0.72 8.83 24.92
N ALA A 497 -0.65 10.12 24.59
CA ALA A 497 -1.77 11.04 24.66
C ALA A 497 -2.29 11.35 23.26
N TYR A 498 -3.58 11.08 23.02
CA TYR A 498 -4.19 11.20 21.71
C TYR A 498 -5.54 11.96 21.74
N ARG A 499 -5.74 12.83 20.73
CA ARG A 499 -6.90 13.76 20.68
C ARG A 499 -8.24 13.13 20.29
N ARG A 500 -8.27 11.86 19.93
CA ARG A 500 -9.48 11.08 19.61
C ARG A 500 -9.52 9.84 20.48
N ASP A 501 -10.56 9.03 20.27
CA ASP A 501 -10.67 7.71 20.89
C ASP A 501 -9.75 6.67 20.23
N GLU A 502 -9.66 5.49 20.83
CA GLU A 502 -8.85 4.37 20.35
C GLU A 502 -9.28 3.88 18.96
N ALA A 503 -10.61 3.85 18.71
CA ALA A 503 -11.14 3.37 17.43
C ALA A 503 -10.71 4.25 16.25
N ASN A 504 -10.43 5.52 16.50
CA ASN A 504 -9.99 6.50 15.51
C ASN A 504 -8.46 6.73 15.48
N MET A 505 -7.68 5.89 16.16
CA MET A 505 -6.22 5.95 16.05
C MET A 505 -5.77 5.60 14.62
N PRO A 506 -4.88 6.41 13.99
CA PRO A 506 -4.34 6.10 12.67
C PRO A 506 -3.24 5.03 12.71
N GLY A 507 -2.67 4.74 13.87
CA GLY A 507 -1.67 3.69 14.05
C GLY A 507 -2.24 2.29 13.86
N SER A 508 -1.38 1.36 13.47
CA SER A 508 -1.72 -0.05 13.32
C SER A 508 -2.28 -0.62 14.63
N LYS A 509 -3.43 -1.30 14.56
CA LYS A 509 -4.03 -1.97 15.74
C LYS A 509 -3.07 -2.96 16.40
N LYS A 510 -2.23 -3.61 15.59
CA LYS A 510 -1.19 -4.53 16.05
C LYS A 510 -0.15 -3.80 16.91
N GLU A 511 0.31 -2.62 16.48
CA GLU A 511 1.31 -1.83 17.20
C GLU A 511 0.74 -1.22 18.49
N VAL A 512 -0.50 -0.74 18.46
CA VAL A 512 -1.21 -0.27 19.68
C VAL A 512 -1.34 -1.39 20.69
N LYS A 513 -1.72 -2.59 20.24
CA LYS A 513 -1.79 -3.79 21.10
C LYS A 513 -0.43 -4.13 21.71
N ASN A 514 0.63 -4.14 20.89
CA ASN A 514 1.99 -4.41 21.37
C ASN A 514 2.44 -3.38 22.42
N ALA A 515 2.18 -2.09 22.21
CA ALA A 515 2.52 -1.05 23.16
C ALA A 515 1.80 -1.23 24.51
N LYS A 516 0.52 -1.57 24.50
CA LYS A 516 -0.26 -1.87 25.72
C LYS A 516 0.28 -3.09 26.47
N GLU A 517 0.56 -4.17 25.75
CA GLU A 517 1.14 -5.39 26.34
C GLU A 517 2.52 -5.10 26.98
N GLU A 518 3.30 -4.19 26.39
CA GLU A 518 4.61 -3.77 26.88
C GLU A 518 4.55 -2.76 28.03
N GLY A 519 3.35 -2.38 28.49
CA GLY A 519 3.14 -1.55 29.69
C GLY A 519 2.90 -0.05 29.42
N ALA A 520 2.69 0.35 28.17
CA ALA A 520 2.33 1.73 27.86
C ALA A 520 0.93 2.10 28.38
N ALA A 521 0.82 3.28 29.00
CA ALA A 521 -0.46 3.90 29.33
C ALA A 521 -1.00 4.69 28.13
N PHE A 522 -2.32 4.78 28.01
CA PHE A 522 -2.99 5.57 26.98
C PHE A 522 -3.98 6.55 27.60
N GLU A 523 -3.92 7.79 27.16
CA GLU A 523 -4.87 8.84 27.51
C GLU A 523 -5.54 9.33 26.23
N PHE A 524 -6.80 8.94 26.03
CA PHE A 524 -7.58 9.29 24.85
C PHE A 524 -8.42 10.53 25.06
N ASN A 525 -8.84 11.15 23.95
CA ASN A 525 -9.68 12.34 23.95
C ASN A 525 -9.07 13.50 24.75
N VAL A 526 -7.76 13.74 24.52
CA VAL A 526 -7.01 14.83 25.15
C VAL A 526 -6.15 15.53 24.11
N GLN A 527 -6.06 16.85 24.18
CA GLN A 527 -5.15 17.64 23.34
C GLN A 527 -4.27 18.55 24.21
N PRO A 528 -3.00 18.77 23.84
CA PRO A 528 -2.11 19.67 24.55
C PRO A 528 -2.52 21.14 24.35
N VAL A 529 -2.33 21.95 25.38
CA VAL A 529 -2.57 23.40 25.37
C VAL A 529 -1.26 24.15 25.51
N GLU A 530 -0.44 23.76 26.49
CA GLU A 530 0.91 24.29 26.70
C GLU A 530 1.76 23.30 27.48
N LEU A 531 3.05 23.45 27.40
CA LEU A 531 4.00 22.72 28.23
C LEU A 531 4.29 23.54 29.50
N THR A 532 4.30 22.87 30.65
CA THR A 532 4.66 23.50 31.92
C THR A 532 6.14 23.30 32.20
N LEU A 533 6.77 24.30 32.79
CA LEU A 533 8.20 24.32 33.04
C LEU A 533 8.51 24.35 34.54
N ALA A 534 9.58 23.64 34.91
CA ALA A 534 10.19 23.78 36.25
C ALA A 534 11.00 25.09 36.34
N ALA A 535 11.50 25.40 37.52
CA ALA A 535 12.27 26.62 37.78
C ALA A 535 13.59 26.71 36.96
N ASP A 536 14.14 25.57 36.53
CA ASP A 536 15.32 25.47 35.68
C ASP A 536 15.02 25.58 34.18
N GLY A 537 13.76 25.81 33.80
CA GLY A 537 13.30 25.94 32.42
C GLY A 537 13.06 24.62 31.70
N LYS A 538 13.24 23.47 32.33
CA LYS A 538 12.93 22.16 31.74
C LYS A 538 11.44 21.85 31.83
N VAL A 539 10.94 21.04 30.90
CA VAL A 539 9.58 20.54 30.96
C VAL A 539 9.34 19.72 32.24
N ASN A 540 8.23 19.96 32.92
CA ASN A 540 7.80 19.18 34.07
C ASN A 540 6.37 18.67 33.95
N GLY A 541 5.68 19.02 32.87
CA GLY A 541 4.33 18.56 32.61
C GLY A 541 3.72 19.18 31.35
N ILE A 542 2.50 18.78 31.07
CA ILE A 542 1.70 19.27 29.94
C ILE A 542 0.31 19.65 30.47
N ARG A 543 -0.13 20.86 30.19
CA ARG A 543 -1.54 21.24 30.37
C ARG A 543 -2.33 20.71 29.18
N MET A 544 -3.33 19.90 29.47
CA MET A 544 -4.19 19.21 28.53
C MET A 544 -5.62 19.66 28.65
N LEU A 545 -6.37 19.61 27.56
CA LEU A 545 -7.83 19.74 27.51
C LEU A 545 -8.45 18.41 27.11
N ARG A 546 -9.60 18.06 27.71
CA ARG A 546 -10.44 16.97 27.19
C ARG A 546 -11.03 17.35 25.84
N THR A 547 -11.22 16.37 24.98
CA THR A 547 -11.90 16.53 23.70
C THR A 547 -13.10 15.60 23.61
N ARG A 548 -14.06 15.96 22.77
CA ARG A 548 -15.15 15.07 22.34
C ARG A 548 -15.23 15.04 20.83
N MET A 549 -15.75 13.96 20.27
CA MET A 549 -15.94 13.90 18.83
C MET A 549 -17.12 14.81 18.44
N GLY A 550 -16.87 15.74 17.53
CA GLY A 550 -17.86 16.63 16.95
C GLY A 550 -18.80 15.94 15.98
N GLU A 551 -19.72 16.71 15.39
CA GLU A 551 -20.59 16.24 14.32
C GLU A 551 -19.79 15.87 13.07
N PRO A 552 -20.27 14.90 12.27
CA PRO A 552 -19.60 14.53 11.03
C PRO A 552 -19.66 15.68 10.00
N ASP A 553 -18.53 15.95 9.33
CA ASP A 553 -18.48 16.87 8.19
C ASP A 553 -19.19 16.25 6.94
N ALA A 554 -19.23 17.02 5.85
CA ALA A 554 -19.87 16.59 4.59
C ALA A 554 -19.27 15.30 3.99
N GLN A 555 -18.07 14.90 4.44
CA GLN A 555 -17.41 13.65 4.08
C GLN A 555 -17.56 12.57 5.18
N GLY A 556 -18.39 12.78 6.19
CA GLY A 556 -18.62 11.86 7.31
C GLY A 556 -17.49 11.82 8.35
N ARG A 557 -16.51 12.73 8.30
CA ARG A 557 -15.39 12.78 9.23
C ARG A 557 -15.72 13.62 10.44
N ARG A 558 -15.49 13.07 11.63
CA ARG A 558 -15.68 13.79 12.91
C ARG A 558 -14.35 14.40 13.36
N ARG A 559 -14.39 15.69 13.72
CA ARG A 559 -13.23 16.40 14.29
C ARG A 559 -13.32 16.41 15.81
N PRO A 560 -12.18 16.27 16.53
CA PRO A 560 -12.17 16.45 17.96
C PRO A 560 -12.47 17.93 18.29
N VAL A 561 -13.35 18.15 19.25
CA VAL A 561 -13.74 19.49 19.75
C VAL A 561 -13.32 19.58 21.21
N PRO A 562 -12.60 20.64 21.62
CA PRO A 562 -12.22 20.85 23.02
C PRO A 562 -13.45 21.01 23.92
N VAL A 563 -13.33 20.50 25.15
CA VAL A 563 -14.33 20.70 26.23
C VAL A 563 -13.79 21.80 27.12
N GLU A 564 -14.45 22.95 27.10
CA GLU A 564 -14.07 24.09 27.94
C GLU A 564 -14.14 23.77 29.43
N GLY A 565 -13.18 24.27 30.22
CA GLY A 565 -13.10 24.07 31.67
C GLY A 565 -12.68 22.65 32.08
N SER A 566 -12.14 21.84 31.14
CA SER A 566 -11.69 20.47 31.41
C SER A 566 -10.17 20.34 31.52
N GLU A 567 -9.46 21.46 31.70
CA GLU A 567 -8.00 21.50 31.79
C GLU A 567 -7.50 20.68 32.98
N PHE A 568 -6.41 19.98 32.74
CA PHE A 568 -5.63 19.27 33.75
C PHE A 568 -4.14 19.22 33.37
N VAL A 569 -3.29 19.04 34.36
CA VAL A 569 -1.86 18.89 34.10
C VAL A 569 -1.47 17.42 34.19
N MET A 570 -0.80 16.94 33.14
CA MET A 570 -0.16 15.61 33.09
C MET A 570 1.32 15.78 33.39
N PRO A 571 1.85 15.20 34.48
CA PRO A 571 3.28 15.26 34.79
C PRO A 571 4.11 14.58 33.70
N ALA A 572 5.22 15.19 33.29
CA ALA A 572 6.15 14.64 32.32
C ALA A 572 7.57 15.20 32.52
N ASP A 573 8.56 14.33 32.57
CA ASP A 573 9.97 14.70 32.58
C ASP A 573 10.53 14.83 31.15
N ALA A 574 9.87 14.17 30.19
CA ALA A 574 10.14 14.26 28.77
C ALA A 574 8.85 14.19 27.94
N VAL A 575 8.80 14.97 26.87
CA VAL A 575 7.67 15.00 25.93
C VAL A 575 8.17 14.75 24.52
N ILE A 576 7.55 13.81 23.81
CA ILE A 576 7.89 13.48 22.43
C ILE A 576 6.70 13.84 21.53
N MET A 577 6.93 14.74 20.56
CA MET A 577 5.91 15.18 19.61
C MET A 577 5.94 14.31 18.35
N ALA A 578 4.85 13.57 18.10
CA ALA A 578 4.72 12.61 16.99
C ALA A 578 3.51 12.95 16.10
N PHE A 579 3.49 14.18 15.53
CA PHE A 579 2.38 14.70 14.72
C PHE A 579 2.54 14.46 13.22
N GLY A 580 3.64 13.86 12.78
CA GLY A 580 3.98 13.59 11.38
C GLY A 580 5.10 14.49 10.86
N PHE A 581 5.34 14.40 9.55
CA PHE A 581 6.49 15.01 8.91
C PHE A 581 6.09 15.75 7.63
N ASN A 582 6.83 16.83 7.35
CA ASN A 582 6.77 17.59 6.11
C ASN A 582 8.13 17.51 5.38
N PRO A 583 8.18 17.82 4.08
CA PRO A 583 9.43 18.00 3.38
C PRO A 583 10.32 19.04 4.08
N HIS A 584 11.61 18.78 4.11
CA HIS A 584 12.60 19.74 4.60
C HIS A 584 13.03 20.69 3.47
N ALA A 585 13.56 21.84 3.83
CA ALA A 585 14.04 22.81 2.84
C ALA A 585 15.24 22.24 2.06
N MET A 586 15.17 22.35 0.75
CA MET A 586 16.20 21.92 -0.20
C MET A 586 16.52 23.07 -1.17
N PRO A 587 17.25 24.11 -0.73
CA PRO A 587 17.49 25.30 -1.54
C PRO A 587 18.25 25.03 -2.85
N TRP A 588 18.98 23.91 -2.90
CA TRP A 588 19.65 23.44 -4.11
C TRP A 588 18.71 22.98 -5.23
N LEU A 589 17.42 22.71 -4.94
CA LEU A 589 16.41 22.38 -5.95
C LEU A 589 16.03 23.59 -6.80
N GLU A 590 15.76 24.74 -6.18
CA GLU A 590 15.33 25.97 -6.86
C GLU A 590 16.39 26.44 -7.85
N SER A 591 17.67 26.35 -7.48
CA SER A 591 18.79 26.74 -8.34
C SER A 591 18.90 25.91 -9.63
N GLN A 592 18.27 24.73 -9.66
CA GLN A 592 18.26 23.82 -10.81
C GLN A 592 16.87 23.77 -11.50
N GLY A 593 15.98 24.71 -11.20
CA GLY A 593 14.68 24.83 -11.85
C GLY A 593 13.69 23.70 -11.48
N VAL A 594 13.85 23.08 -10.32
CA VAL A 594 12.90 22.10 -9.79
C VAL A 594 11.84 22.81 -8.95
N ASN A 595 10.60 22.77 -9.40
CA ASN A 595 9.47 23.40 -8.72
C ASN A 595 8.97 22.56 -7.54
N THR A 596 8.56 23.27 -6.48
CA THR A 596 7.87 22.68 -5.32
C THR A 596 6.50 23.32 -5.14
N ASP A 597 5.59 22.61 -4.45
CA ASP A 597 4.30 23.17 -4.06
C ASP A 597 4.41 24.00 -2.76
N ASP A 598 3.27 24.58 -2.33
CA ASP A 598 3.19 25.42 -1.11
C ASP A 598 3.58 24.67 0.17
N TRP A 599 3.60 23.34 0.15
CA TRP A 599 4.02 22.48 1.26
C TRP A 599 5.51 22.12 1.20
N GLY A 600 6.23 22.54 0.15
CA GLY A 600 7.62 22.19 -0.10
C GLY A 600 7.83 20.81 -0.72
N ARG A 601 6.77 20.16 -1.27
CA ARG A 601 6.87 18.89 -1.97
C ARG A 601 7.30 19.12 -3.41
N ILE A 602 8.17 18.26 -3.92
CA ILE A 602 8.61 18.33 -5.33
C ILE A 602 7.41 18.03 -6.24
N ILE A 603 7.20 18.86 -7.25
CA ILE A 603 6.13 18.66 -8.24
C ILE A 603 6.62 17.66 -9.29
N ALA A 604 6.11 16.42 -9.20
CA ALA A 604 6.33 15.35 -10.16
C ALA A 604 5.09 14.43 -10.13
N SER A 605 4.66 13.93 -11.29
CA SER A 605 3.44 13.13 -11.39
C SER A 605 3.67 11.87 -12.22
N VAL A 606 2.96 10.81 -11.88
CA VAL A 606 2.87 9.59 -12.68
C VAL A 606 2.22 9.84 -14.04
N GLU A 607 1.43 10.92 -14.15
CA GLU A 607 0.71 11.34 -15.36
C GLU A 607 1.55 12.29 -16.24
N SER A 608 2.79 12.67 -15.83
CA SER A 608 3.71 13.43 -16.66
C SER A 608 4.06 12.64 -17.94
N ARG A 609 4.45 13.34 -19.01
CA ARG A 609 4.89 12.73 -20.28
C ARG A 609 5.89 11.59 -20.03
N TYR A 610 6.85 11.83 -19.16
CA TYR A 610 7.73 10.81 -18.58
C TYR A 610 7.40 10.72 -17.10
N ARG A 611 6.99 9.56 -16.65
CA ARG A 611 6.48 9.34 -15.28
C ARG A 611 7.44 9.89 -14.24
N TYR A 612 6.91 10.73 -13.34
CA TYR A 612 7.65 11.36 -12.24
C TYR A 612 8.79 12.32 -12.68
N GLN A 613 8.79 12.80 -13.93
CA GLN A 613 9.67 13.90 -14.35
C GLN A 613 9.25 15.19 -13.67
N THR A 614 10.23 15.97 -13.21
CA THR A 614 10.02 17.31 -12.60
C THR A 614 9.94 18.38 -13.66
N SER A 615 9.90 19.66 -13.26
CA SER A 615 10.04 20.81 -14.15
C SER A 615 11.42 20.89 -14.84
N ASN A 616 12.45 20.23 -14.28
CA ASN A 616 13.74 20.04 -14.95
C ASN A 616 13.74 18.70 -15.69
N PRO A 617 13.91 18.66 -17.03
CA PRO A 617 13.77 17.45 -17.83
C PRO A 617 14.72 16.29 -17.46
N GLN A 618 15.89 16.61 -16.89
CA GLN A 618 16.90 15.63 -16.50
C GLN A 618 16.62 15.04 -15.10
N ILE A 619 15.71 15.65 -14.32
CA ILE A 619 15.47 15.33 -12.92
C ILE A 619 14.09 14.71 -12.73
N PHE A 620 14.07 13.56 -12.07
CA PHE A 620 12.89 12.81 -11.66
C PHE A 620 12.82 12.78 -10.14
N ALA A 621 11.62 12.61 -9.58
CA ALA A 621 11.46 12.54 -8.13
C ALA A 621 10.31 11.60 -7.75
N GLY A 622 10.36 11.00 -6.55
CA GLY A 622 9.30 10.13 -6.04
C GLY A 622 9.42 9.88 -4.53
N GLY A 623 8.45 9.16 -3.99
CA GLY A 623 8.33 8.87 -2.57
C GLY A 623 7.83 10.06 -1.77
N ASP A 624 8.14 10.09 -0.48
CA ASP A 624 7.58 11.09 0.44
C ASP A 624 7.96 12.54 0.07
N ALA A 625 9.07 12.76 -0.63
CA ALA A 625 9.45 14.09 -1.11
C ALA A 625 8.45 14.69 -2.13
N VAL A 626 7.68 13.84 -2.81
CA VAL A 626 6.65 14.22 -3.79
C VAL A 626 5.25 14.12 -3.20
N ARG A 627 4.95 13.02 -2.51
CA ARG A 627 3.62 12.71 -1.99
C ARG A 627 3.35 13.33 -0.61
N GLY A 628 4.38 13.49 0.21
CA GLY A 628 4.31 13.63 1.66
C GLY A 628 4.49 12.27 2.34
N ALA A 629 4.66 12.25 3.66
CA ALA A 629 4.90 11.03 4.43
C ALA A 629 3.77 10.01 4.24
N ASP A 630 4.13 8.79 3.80
CA ASP A 630 3.20 7.69 3.50
C ASP A 630 3.89 6.34 3.77
N LEU A 631 3.43 5.29 3.12
CA LEU A 631 3.88 3.92 3.32
C LEU A 631 5.19 3.62 2.55
N VAL A 632 5.99 2.74 3.12
CA VAL A 632 7.21 2.20 2.47
C VAL A 632 6.90 1.65 1.08
N VAL A 633 5.86 0.84 0.97
CA VAL A 633 5.46 0.19 -0.28
C VAL A 633 4.96 1.18 -1.33
N THR A 634 4.35 2.30 -0.92
CA THR A 634 3.95 3.39 -1.82
C THR A 634 5.17 4.12 -2.38
N ALA A 635 6.14 4.44 -1.51
CA ALA A 635 7.39 5.06 -1.94
C ALA A 635 8.17 4.16 -2.93
N MET A 636 8.20 2.85 -2.69
CA MET A 636 8.79 1.87 -3.61
C MET A 636 8.08 1.87 -4.97
N ALA A 637 6.74 1.88 -4.99
CA ALA A 637 5.97 1.93 -6.23
C ALA A 637 6.30 3.18 -7.06
N GLU A 638 6.39 4.33 -6.41
CA GLU A 638 6.76 5.58 -7.09
C GLU A 638 8.19 5.55 -7.64
N GLY A 639 9.15 5.00 -6.88
CA GLY A 639 10.51 4.81 -7.36
C GLY A 639 10.59 3.92 -8.60
N ARG A 640 9.81 2.82 -8.63
CA ARG A 640 9.72 1.92 -9.80
C ARG A 640 9.09 2.63 -11.01
N HIS A 641 8.05 3.42 -10.80
CA HIS A 641 7.41 4.17 -11.88
C HIS A 641 8.30 5.29 -12.42
N ALA A 642 9.02 5.98 -11.54
CA ALA A 642 10.00 6.99 -11.93
C ALA A 642 11.15 6.38 -12.74
N ALA A 643 11.64 5.20 -12.35
CA ALA A 643 12.64 4.47 -13.12
C ALA A 643 12.19 4.17 -14.55
N ARG A 644 10.92 3.75 -14.73
CA ARG A 644 10.34 3.56 -16.06
C ARG A 644 10.28 4.87 -16.84
N GLY A 645 9.88 5.98 -16.20
CA GLY A 645 9.92 7.31 -16.81
C GLY A 645 11.33 7.72 -17.25
N ILE A 646 12.35 7.41 -16.45
CA ILE A 646 13.76 7.64 -16.80
C ILE A 646 14.17 6.79 -18.00
N LEU A 647 13.81 5.50 -18.02
CA LEU A 647 14.14 4.61 -19.14
C LEU A 647 13.47 5.06 -20.43
N ASP A 648 12.20 5.46 -20.39
CA ASP A 648 11.47 6.01 -21.53
C ASP A 648 12.13 7.30 -22.04
N TRP A 649 12.56 8.18 -21.13
CA TRP A 649 13.25 9.44 -21.47
C TRP A 649 14.65 9.22 -22.06
N LEU A 650 15.38 8.22 -21.55
CA LEU A 650 16.70 7.82 -22.06
C LEU A 650 16.63 6.94 -23.31
N GLU A 651 15.43 6.61 -23.80
CA GLU A 651 15.18 5.71 -24.93
C GLU A 651 15.77 4.31 -24.73
N VAL A 652 15.77 3.84 -23.49
CA VAL A 652 16.23 2.48 -23.12
C VAL A 652 15.03 1.53 -23.11
N SER A 653 15.10 0.47 -23.92
CA SER A 653 14.06 -0.56 -23.93
C SER A 653 14.02 -1.30 -22.59
N VAL A 654 12.84 -1.30 -21.95
CA VAL A 654 12.63 -2.08 -20.71
C VAL A 654 12.57 -3.55 -21.08
N PRO A 655 13.38 -4.43 -20.48
CA PRO A 655 13.17 -5.86 -20.63
C PRO A 655 11.75 -6.20 -20.17
N LYS A 656 11.01 -7.01 -20.94
CA LYS A 656 9.74 -7.57 -20.45
C LYS A 656 10.10 -8.42 -19.24
N MET A 657 9.87 -7.91 -18.05
CA MET A 657 9.90 -8.73 -16.85
C MET A 657 8.62 -9.59 -16.91
N HIS A 658 8.80 -10.85 -17.23
CA HIS A 658 7.74 -11.87 -17.34
C HIS A 658 7.23 -12.25 -15.97
#